data_77a8a63bf55b46151fe85e56a19a9c0b
#
_entry.id   77a8a63bf55b46151fe85e56a19a9c0b
#
_cell.length_a   1.000
_cell.length_b   1.000
_cell.length_c   1.000
_cell.angle_alpha   90.00
_cell.angle_beta   90.00
_cell.angle_gamma   90.00
#
_symmetry.space_group_name_H-M   'P 1'
#
loop_
_entity.id
_entity.type
_entity.pdbx_description
1 polymer ?
#
loop_
_entity_poly.entity_id
_entity_poly.type
_entity_poly.pdbx_seq_one_letter_code
_entity_poly.pdbx_strand_id
1 'polypeptide(L)'
;MSDDTIFINRELSWLDFNRRVLALGKDKNVPLAERVKFLAIYGSNLDEFFMVRVGSLQERANLEQEQGKKVKRENKTNMSAAEQLTAIMPKTAQLQEECDKYYAKALEALAECGWRKVDLDHLSKEDEHFWKKYFQTELFPILSPQIVDNRHPFPFLRNQEIYLGVLLKEKHPAGQSLGIIPISSQMERMHVVKKDGETQFALTEELVLHFAASIFGKETIQEKCLFRVTRNADIDVKEGMMDHDIDYREIMTELLKRRRKLAAVRLQITPAPAPEVERLLCNRLLLTHKRVFEQKSPLDLSFFYKLTGRMEAEGRPELFYPAARPMLPPPDYDLAAEVQKHDVLLSYPYQSIRPFIAMLKKAAHDPEVISIKMTLYRMARESQIVQALMEAAENGKEVVALVELRARFDEQNNIDWSKQLESAGCTVIYGFDDYKVHSKLTLITKKSKEGYSYITQIGTGNYNEKTSELYTDYSFITADHGIGEEASNVFQNLAVQKLTEESDRMLVAPLRFKSVLLEEMDRVIAAAHMGRPASMILKNNSISDRDIILKLQEASCAGVRIDMIVRGICCVRAGVPGKTENLHIRSLVGRYLEHGRIYSFFDGAHTRIYIASGDFLTRNTECRVEVGVRVEDPVLVRKLTDILQLQLRDNVNAREMRPDGSYQKVKPAEGEALVNSQMGMYELLKNDWTQPEPWRLSAAVQEKQPEPSAEAAKPEPAKTEAVPAAKQAEVSHPESAAAPESGDRFDQLEQMVNHKKRTEPQLAPAAKPIKPVVVETPAPRSRLKRILDFFRLRR
;
A
#
# COMPACT_ATOMS: atom_id res chain seq x y z
N MET A 1 -7.50 -20.95 26.61
CA MET A 1 -6.48 -19.89 26.84
C MET A 1 -6.03 -19.42 25.48
N SER A 2 -6.20 -18.15 25.14
CA SER A 2 -5.67 -17.62 23.88
C SER A 2 -4.14 -17.70 23.94
N ASP A 3 -3.53 -18.28 22.92
CA ASP A 3 -2.10 -18.52 22.86
C ASP A 3 -1.35 -17.22 22.47
N ASP A 4 -1.38 -16.24 23.37
CA ASP A 4 -0.88 -14.88 23.15
C ASP A 4 0.64 -14.83 22.86
N THR A 5 1.35 -15.95 23.06
CA THR A 5 2.81 -16.00 22.90
C THR A 5 3.26 -15.93 21.43
N ILE A 6 2.42 -16.32 20.45
CA ILE A 6 2.77 -16.25 19.02
C ILE A 6 2.33 -14.96 18.34
N PHE A 7 1.48 -14.16 18.97
CA PHE A 7 0.94 -12.96 18.34
C PHE A 7 1.72 -11.70 18.69
N ILE A 8 1.82 -10.80 17.74
CA ILE A 8 2.36 -9.44 17.86
C ILE A 8 1.24 -8.43 17.54
N ASN A 9 1.13 -7.36 18.36
CA ASN A 9 0.20 -6.27 18.07
C ASN A 9 0.53 -5.62 16.73
N ARG A 10 -0.50 -5.37 15.94
CA ARG A 10 -0.39 -4.87 14.57
C ARG A 10 0.30 -3.50 14.48
N GLU A 11 -0.04 -2.58 15.39
CA GLU A 11 0.48 -1.21 15.35
C GLU A 11 1.94 -1.16 15.84
N LEU A 12 2.28 -1.97 16.83
CA LEU A 12 3.66 -2.11 17.30
C LEU A 12 4.55 -2.77 16.25
N SER A 13 4.03 -3.78 15.54
CA SER A 13 4.72 -4.40 14.40
C SER A 13 4.94 -3.40 13.25
N TRP A 14 3.99 -2.49 13.02
CA TRP A 14 4.15 -1.42 12.04
C TRP A 14 5.28 -0.46 12.41
N LEU A 15 5.40 -0.08 13.67
CA LEU A 15 6.53 0.75 14.15
C LEU A 15 7.87 0.04 13.96
N ASP A 16 7.94 -1.28 14.21
CA ASP A 16 9.13 -2.08 13.94
C ASP A 16 9.47 -2.15 12.44
N PHE A 17 8.47 -2.20 11.58
CA PHE A 17 8.70 -2.04 10.13
C PHE A 17 9.30 -0.66 9.81
N ASN A 18 8.73 0.42 10.32
CA ASN A 18 9.25 1.76 10.06
C ASN A 18 10.66 1.97 10.64
N ARG A 19 11.00 1.28 11.76
CA ARG A 19 12.37 1.21 12.29
C ARG A 19 13.34 0.54 11.31
N ARG A 20 12.89 -0.51 10.58
CA ARG A 20 13.72 -1.15 9.53
C ARG A 20 13.99 -0.18 8.36
N VAL A 21 13.02 0.64 7.98
CA VAL A 21 13.18 1.71 6.99
C VAL A 21 14.18 2.75 7.49
N LEU A 22 13.98 3.25 8.72
CA LEU A 22 14.89 4.23 9.37
C LEU A 22 16.33 3.72 9.44
N ALA A 23 16.52 2.42 9.68
CA ALA A 23 17.85 1.81 9.80
C ALA A 23 18.68 1.87 8.49
N LEU A 24 18.05 2.05 7.32
CA LEU A 24 18.78 2.28 6.07
C LEU A 24 19.45 3.68 6.05
N GLY A 25 18.90 4.64 6.77
CA GLY A 25 19.48 5.98 6.93
C GLY A 25 20.85 5.99 7.63
N LYS A 26 21.21 4.94 8.38
CA LYS A 26 22.52 4.80 9.03
C LYS A 26 23.45 3.79 8.33
N ASP A 27 22.92 2.95 7.42
CA ASP A 27 23.71 1.87 6.82
C ASP A 27 24.72 2.43 5.82
N LYS A 28 26.02 2.28 6.12
CA LYS A 28 27.09 2.79 5.26
C LYS A 28 27.17 2.09 3.89
N ASN A 29 26.55 0.92 3.73
CA ASN A 29 26.48 0.24 2.44
C ASN A 29 25.38 0.86 1.51
N VAL A 30 24.55 1.74 2.04
CA VAL A 30 23.57 2.54 1.28
C VAL A 30 24.25 3.86 0.89
N PRO A 31 24.22 4.26 -0.40
CA PRO A 31 24.76 5.53 -0.86
C PRO A 31 24.17 6.73 -0.11
N LEU A 32 24.95 7.80 0.09
CA LEU A 32 24.57 8.90 0.98
C LEU A 32 23.23 9.57 0.59
N ALA A 33 23.03 9.87 -0.69
CA ALA A 33 21.79 10.48 -1.16
C ALA A 33 20.56 9.59 -0.88
N GLU A 34 20.73 8.27 -0.99
CA GLU A 34 19.66 7.33 -0.66
C GLU A 34 19.42 7.21 0.85
N ARG A 35 20.49 7.29 1.66
CA ARG A 35 20.35 7.29 3.14
C ARG A 35 19.47 8.44 3.62
N VAL A 36 19.68 9.65 3.09
CA VAL A 36 18.86 10.82 3.49
C VAL A 36 17.42 10.71 2.96
N LYS A 37 17.22 10.11 1.77
CA LYS A 37 15.87 9.79 1.29
C LYS A 37 15.15 8.81 2.23
N PHE A 38 15.83 7.79 2.79
CA PHE A 38 15.23 6.87 3.76
C PHE A 38 14.82 7.56 5.07
N LEU A 39 15.54 8.60 5.52
CA LEU A 39 15.11 9.45 6.64
C LEU A 39 13.79 10.17 6.30
N ALA A 40 13.68 10.73 5.09
CA ALA A 40 12.45 11.38 4.64
C ALA A 40 11.28 10.38 4.52
N ILE A 41 11.52 9.18 3.97
CA ILE A 41 10.51 8.10 3.88
C ILE A 41 10.04 7.69 5.28
N TYR A 42 10.95 7.53 6.25
CA TYR A 42 10.59 7.24 7.63
C TYR A 42 9.64 8.27 8.22
N GLY A 43 9.95 9.56 8.04
CA GLY A 43 9.12 10.67 8.52
C GLY A 43 7.73 10.68 7.88
N SER A 44 7.67 10.56 6.55
CA SER A 44 6.42 10.49 5.79
C SER A 44 5.54 9.29 6.19
N ASN A 45 6.15 8.12 6.36
CA ASN A 45 5.45 6.92 6.84
C ASN A 45 4.86 7.14 8.24
N LEU A 46 5.64 7.76 9.14
CA LEU A 46 5.18 8.03 10.51
C LEU A 46 4.01 9.03 10.52
N ASP A 47 4.05 10.04 9.66
CA ASP A 47 2.94 10.99 9.48
C ASP A 47 1.66 10.27 9.05
N GLU A 48 1.74 9.40 8.04
CA GLU A 48 0.58 8.60 7.60
C GLU A 48 0.06 7.69 8.72
N PHE A 49 0.95 7.05 9.48
CA PHE A 49 0.57 6.22 10.62
C PHE A 49 -0.22 7.00 11.67
N PHE A 50 0.22 8.21 12.02
CA PHE A 50 -0.51 9.07 12.96
C PHE A 50 -1.84 9.54 12.38
N MET A 51 -1.86 10.00 11.13
CA MET A 51 -3.09 10.45 10.48
C MET A 51 -4.16 9.37 10.40
N VAL A 52 -3.76 8.14 10.14
CA VAL A 52 -4.69 7.05 9.83
C VAL A 52 -4.92 6.15 11.05
N ARG A 53 -3.83 5.58 11.60
CA ARG A 53 -3.95 4.52 12.63
C ARG A 53 -4.14 5.08 14.02
N VAL A 54 -3.30 6.04 14.41
CA VAL A 54 -3.44 6.72 15.71
C VAL A 54 -4.73 7.52 15.75
N GLY A 55 -5.11 8.17 14.62
CA GLY A 55 -6.38 8.85 14.49
C GLY A 55 -7.58 7.94 14.76
N SER A 56 -7.69 6.81 14.05
CA SER A 56 -8.76 5.82 14.26
C SER A 56 -8.79 5.25 15.68
N LEU A 57 -7.60 4.96 16.27
CA LEU A 57 -7.53 4.44 17.65
C LEU A 57 -7.98 5.48 18.67
N GLN A 58 -7.63 6.76 18.46
CA GLN A 58 -8.07 7.86 19.33
C GLN A 58 -9.57 8.04 19.28
N GLU A 59 -10.14 8.06 18.09
CA GLU A 59 -11.59 8.20 17.90
C GLU A 59 -12.33 7.05 18.59
N ARG A 60 -11.87 5.81 18.41
CA ARG A 60 -12.42 4.65 19.09
C ARG A 60 -12.31 4.77 20.61
N ALA A 61 -11.16 5.16 21.16
CA ALA A 61 -10.97 5.32 22.60
C ALA A 61 -11.89 6.40 23.19
N ASN A 62 -12.09 7.51 22.48
CA ASN A 62 -13.03 8.57 22.88
C ASN A 62 -14.49 8.07 22.90
N LEU A 63 -14.91 7.36 21.84
CA LEU A 63 -16.27 6.80 21.76
C LEU A 63 -16.53 5.74 22.85
N GLU A 64 -15.55 4.92 23.16
CA GLU A 64 -15.63 3.93 24.27
C GLU A 64 -15.80 4.63 25.63
N GLN A 65 -15.11 5.76 25.84
CA GLN A 65 -15.17 6.54 27.07
C GLN A 65 -16.50 7.33 27.21
N GLU A 66 -16.96 8.00 26.13
CA GLU A 66 -18.15 8.87 26.15
C GLU A 66 -19.47 8.08 26.23
N GLN A 67 -19.56 6.95 25.53
CA GLN A 67 -20.81 6.20 25.37
C GLN A 67 -20.96 5.05 26.36
N GLY A 68 -20.00 4.81 27.25
CA GLY A 68 -20.01 3.68 28.18
C GLY A 68 -20.13 2.31 27.48
N LYS A 69 -19.85 2.25 26.19
CA LYS A 69 -19.94 1.03 25.39
C LYS A 69 -18.88 0.03 25.82
N LYS A 70 -19.22 -1.27 25.68
CA LYS A 70 -18.28 -2.35 25.92
C LYS A 70 -17.00 -2.14 25.11
N VAL A 71 -15.85 -2.04 25.78
CA VAL A 71 -14.54 -1.86 25.19
C VAL A 71 -14.26 -2.97 24.19
N LYS A 72 -14.10 -2.63 22.92
CA LYS A 72 -13.76 -3.58 21.88
C LYS A 72 -12.25 -3.81 21.87
N ARG A 73 -11.84 -5.03 22.24
CA ARG A 73 -10.42 -5.45 22.20
C ARG A 73 -10.06 -6.03 20.82
N GLU A 74 -8.82 -5.84 20.40
CA GLU A 74 -8.34 -6.44 19.16
C GLU A 74 -8.10 -7.95 19.37
N ASN A 75 -8.20 -8.74 18.27
CA ASN A 75 -8.33 -10.20 18.35
C ASN A 75 -7.02 -11.00 18.42
N LYS A 76 -5.86 -10.34 18.57
CA LYS A 76 -4.54 -10.98 18.65
C LYS A 76 -3.93 -10.86 20.03
N THR A 77 -3.61 -9.66 20.47
CA THR A 77 -2.99 -9.38 21.77
C THR A 77 -4.00 -8.93 22.83
N ASN A 78 -5.29 -8.88 22.47
CA ASN A 78 -6.39 -8.51 23.36
C ASN A 78 -6.27 -7.10 23.98
N MET A 79 -5.56 -6.18 23.28
CA MET A 79 -5.42 -4.78 23.71
C MET A 79 -6.63 -3.94 23.31
N SER A 80 -7.09 -3.06 24.18
CA SER A 80 -8.04 -1.99 23.86
C SER A 80 -7.38 -0.89 23.02
N ALA A 81 -8.17 0.03 22.46
CA ALA A 81 -7.64 1.19 21.73
C ALA A 81 -6.74 2.06 22.62
N ALA A 82 -7.14 2.31 23.87
CA ALA A 82 -6.37 3.11 24.82
C ALA A 82 -5.03 2.43 25.22
N GLU A 83 -5.04 1.10 25.44
CA GLU A 83 -3.82 0.34 25.74
C GLU A 83 -2.84 0.37 24.56
N GLN A 84 -3.33 0.22 23.33
CA GLN A 84 -2.50 0.34 22.13
C GLN A 84 -1.88 1.73 22.01
N LEU A 85 -2.66 2.80 22.20
CA LEU A 85 -2.17 4.17 22.20
C LEU A 85 -1.07 4.39 23.25
N THR A 86 -1.27 3.82 24.46
CA THR A 86 -0.27 3.90 25.56
C THR A 86 1.05 3.22 25.18
N ALA A 87 1.00 2.12 24.43
CA ALA A 87 2.19 1.41 23.97
C ALA A 87 2.88 2.07 22.75
N ILE A 88 2.10 2.73 21.87
CA ILE A 88 2.60 3.40 20.66
C ILE A 88 3.47 4.61 21.01
N MET A 89 3.07 5.45 21.97
CA MET A 89 3.72 6.73 22.24
C MET A 89 5.19 6.60 22.65
N PRO A 90 5.58 5.80 23.67
CA PRO A 90 6.98 5.66 24.05
C PRO A 90 7.84 5.02 22.95
N LYS A 91 7.29 4.05 22.21
CA LYS A 91 8.01 3.44 21.09
C LYS A 91 8.24 4.44 19.96
N THR A 92 7.30 5.34 19.71
CA THR A 92 7.47 6.45 18.75
C THR A 92 8.55 7.43 19.20
N ALA A 93 8.56 7.81 20.50
CA ALA A 93 9.59 8.70 21.06
C ALA A 93 11.00 8.10 20.90
N GLN A 94 11.16 6.81 21.20
CA GLN A 94 12.42 6.09 20.99
C GLN A 94 12.87 6.13 19.50
N LEU A 95 11.94 5.93 18.56
CA LEU A 95 12.24 5.99 17.13
C LEU A 95 12.63 7.41 16.68
N GLN A 96 12.05 8.44 17.29
CA GLN A 96 12.41 9.83 17.02
C GLN A 96 13.83 10.13 17.49
N GLU A 97 14.24 9.67 18.68
CA GLU A 97 15.62 9.79 19.15
C GLU A 97 16.62 9.07 18.22
N GLU A 98 16.25 7.89 17.69
CA GLU A 98 17.07 7.18 16.70
C GLU A 98 17.19 8.00 15.40
N CYS A 99 16.08 8.60 14.95
CA CYS A 99 16.05 9.48 13.77
C CYS A 99 16.95 10.69 13.93
N ASP A 100 16.89 11.37 15.08
CA ASP A 100 17.73 12.54 15.38
C ASP A 100 19.23 12.18 15.33
N LYS A 101 19.61 11.02 15.88
CA LYS A 101 20.99 10.53 15.83
C LYS A 101 21.46 10.23 14.40
N TYR A 102 20.55 9.68 13.55
CA TYR A 102 20.91 9.35 12.17
C TYR A 102 20.91 10.60 11.28
N TYR A 103 20.05 11.56 11.57
CA TYR A 103 20.05 12.88 10.94
C TYR A 103 21.37 13.62 11.18
N ALA A 104 21.83 13.68 12.44
CA ALA A 104 23.12 14.32 12.76
C ALA A 104 24.28 13.69 11.98
N LYS A 105 24.37 12.35 11.96
CA LYS A 105 25.39 11.62 11.18
C LYS A 105 25.26 11.83 9.67
N ALA A 106 24.05 12.02 9.17
CA ALA A 106 23.83 12.32 7.77
C ALA A 106 24.35 13.72 7.41
N LEU A 107 24.16 14.72 8.29
CA LEU A 107 24.71 16.08 8.09
C LEU A 107 26.23 16.08 8.10
N GLU A 108 26.88 15.31 8.99
CA GLU A 108 28.33 15.13 9.00
C GLU A 108 28.83 14.59 7.64
N ALA A 109 28.21 13.51 7.15
CA ALA A 109 28.57 12.90 5.87
C ALA A 109 28.26 13.82 4.66
N LEU A 110 27.21 14.63 4.72
CA LEU A 110 26.90 15.63 3.71
C LEU A 110 27.98 16.73 3.66
N ALA A 111 28.44 17.19 4.82
CA ALA A 111 29.52 18.19 4.91
C ALA A 111 30.83 17.64 4.32
N GLU A 112 31.17 16.36 4.57
CA GLU A 112 32.33 15.70 3.96
C GLU A 112 32.24 15.66 2.41
N CYS A 113 31.01 15.65 1.86
CA CYS A 113 30.76 15.69 0.41
C CYS A 113 30.64 17.13 -0.15
N GLY A 114 30.90 18.16 0.64
CA GLY A 114 30.82 19.57 0.23
C GLY A 114 29.41 20.18 0.30
N TRP A 115 28.45 19.49 0.97
CA TRP A 115 27.10 20.00 1.23
C TRP A 115 26.92 20.26 2.72
N ARG A 116 26.98 21.50 3.13
CA ARG A 116 26.96 21.89 4.54
C ARG A 116 25.66 22.61 4.90
N LYS A 117 24.98 22.13 5.95
CA LYS A 117 23.90 22.89 6.57
C LYS A 117 24.46 24.10 7.29
N VAL A 118 23.86 25.28 7.11
CA VAL A 118 24.25 26.50 7.80
C VAL A 118 23.95 26.38 9.29
N ASP A 119 24.95 26.66 10.12
CA ASP A 119 24.78 26.80 11.57
C ASP A 119 24.41 28.25 11.88
N LEU A 120 23.09 28.49 12.08
CA LEU A 120 22.56 29.82 12.32
C LEU A 120 22.94 30.40 13.71
N ASP A 121 23.35 29.54 14.65
CA ASP A 121 23.73 29.99 16.00
C ASP A 121 25.22 30.46 16.05
N HIS A 122 26.03 30.07 15.08
CA HIS A 122 27.45 30.36 15.01
C HIS A 122 27.85 31.00 13.67
N LEU A 123 27.07 31.96 13.19
CA LEU A 123 27.35 32.69 11.96
C LEU A 123 28.53 33.65 12.09
N SER A 124 29.38 33.77 11.04
CA SER A 124 30.28 34.89 10.89
C SER A 124 29.51 36.21 10.74
N LYS A 125 30.11 37.35 11.01
CA LYS A 125 29.44 38.66 10.81
C LYS A 125 29.00 38.89 9.38
N GLU A 126 29.73 38.36 8.41
CA GLU A 126 29.39 38.40 6.99
C GLU A 126 28.16 37.53 6.68
N ASP A 127 28.16 36.30 7.18
CA ASP A 127 27.03 35.38 6.95
C ASP A 127 25.77 35.86 7.67
N GLU A 128 25.91 36.39 8.90
CA GLU A 128 24.77 36.98 9.60
C GLU A 128 24.16 38.16 8.80
N HIS A 129 25.02 39.03 8.25
CA HIS A 129 24.58 40.13 7.41
C HIS A 129 23.89 39.63 6.13
N PHE A 130 24.46 38.60 5.47
CA PHE A 130 23.90 38.00 4.27
C PHE A 130 22.52 37.38 4.55
N TRP A 131 22.43 36.50 5.55
CA TRP A 131 21.18 35.80 5.86
C TRP A 131 20.10 36.74 6.41
N LYS A 132 20.50 37.76 7.17
CA LYS A 132 19.60 38.83 7.63
C LYS A 132 19.02 39.63 6.46
N LYS A 133 19.86 40.01 5.52
CA LYS A 133 19.41 40.72 4.30
C LYS A 133 18.47 39.81 3.51
N TYR A 134 18.86 38.57 3.27
CA TYR A 134 18.03 37.57 2.59
C TYR A 134 16.66 37.42 3.28
N PHE A 135 16.67 37.27 4.58
CA PHE A 135 15.43 37.17 5.37
C PHE A 135 14.55 38.39 5.17
N GLN A 136 15.10 39.57 5.23
CA GLN A 136 14.36 40.85 5.09
C GLN A 136 13.80 41.07 3.70
N THR A 137 14.52 40.68 2.65
CA THR A 137 14.11 40.91 1.26
C THR A 137 13.20 39.81 0.69
N GLU A 138 13.45 38.54 1.01
CA GLU A 138 12.80 37.39 0.40
C GLU A 138 11.73 36.73 1.29
N LEU A 139 11.98 36.63 2.61
CA LEU A 139 11.08 35.89 3.50
C LEU A 139 10.12 36.81 4.26
N PHE A 140 10.62 37.87 4.89
CA PHE A 140 9.81 38.73 5.73
C PHE A 140 8.56 39.32 5.04
N PRO A 141 8.61 39.77 3.76
CA PRO A 141 7.45 40.36 3.08
C PRO A 141 6.28 39.37 2.86
N ILE A 142 6.55 38.07 2.87
CA ILE A 142 5.54 37.02 2.61
C ILE A 142 5.07 36.32 3.88
N LEU A 143 5.65 36.66 5.04
CA LEU A 143 5.22 36.13 6.33
C LEU A 143 3.91 36.79 6.79
N SER A 144 3.04 36.01 7.45
CA SER A 144 1.78 36.48 8.00
C SER A 144 1.74 36.22 9.52
N PRO A 145 2.41 37.04 10.35
CA PRO A 145 2.42 36.88 11.80
C PRO A 145 1.02 37.15 12.36
N GLN A 146 0.61 36.34 13.33
CA GLN A 146 -0.66 36.48 14.05
C GLN A 146 -0.35 36.47 15.54
N ILE A 147 -1.00 37.35 16.31
CA ILE A 147 -0.95 37.34 17.77
C ILE A 147 -2.29 36.79 18.28
N VAL A 148 -2.20 35.76 19.11
CA VAL A 148 -3.37 35.16 19.78
C VAL A 148 -3.45 35.71 21.18
N ASP A 149 -4.51 36.45 21.45
CA ASP A 149 -4.84 37.05 22.72
C ASP A 149 -6.34 37.00 22.97
N ASN A 150 -6.84 37.75 23.96
CA ASN A 150 -8.27 37.85 24.29
C ASN A 150 -9.13 38.49 23.17
N ARG A 151 -8.52 39.19 22.22
CA ARG A 151 -9.18 39.88 21.10
C ARG A 151 -9.06 39.13 19.79
N HIS A 152 -8.01 38.32 19.64
CA HIS A 152 -7.70 37.61 18.42
C HIS A 152 -7.84 36.12 18.67
N PRO A 153 -8.77 35.43 17.96
CA PRO A 153 -9.02 34.01 18.15
C PRO A 153 -7.84 33.17 17.69
N PHE A 154 -7.70 32.00 18.30
CA PHE A 154 -6.69 31.03 17.92
C PHE A 154 -6.93 30.58 16.45
N PRO A 155 -5.91 30.70 15.56
CA PRO A 155 -6.04 30.32 14.16
C PRO A 155 -6.23 28.82 13.99
N PHE A 156 -6.87 28.43 12.89
CA PHE A 156 -6.93 27.03 12.51
C PHE A 156 -5.57 26.58 12.00
N LEU A 157 -4.89 25.72 12.76
CA LEU A 157 -3.63 25.13 12.36
C LEU A 157 -3.87 23.99 11.35
N ARG A 158 -3.31 24.14 10.15
CA ARG A 158 -3.46 23.15 9.08
C ARG A 158 -2.65 21.88 9.39
N ASN A 159 -3.13 20.76 8.86
CA ASN A 159 -2.46 19.49 9.00
C ASN A 159 -1.07 19.52 8.34
N GLN A 160 -0.04 19.07 9.06
CA GLN A 160 1.36 18.94 8.59
C GLN A 160 2.05 20.26 8.18
N GLU A 161 1.44 21.41 8.37
CA GLU A 161 2.11 22.70 8.15
C GLU A 161 3.02 23.03 9.35
N ILE A 162 4.17 23.62 9.06
CA ILE A 162 5.15 24.06 10.08
C ILE A 162 4.77 25.49 10.49
N TYR A 163 4.86 25.76 11.78
CA TYR A 163 4.62 27.08 12.35
C TYR A 163 5.77 27.51 13.25
N LEU A 164 6.09 28.79 13.25
CA LEU A 164 6.81 29.40 14.36
C LEU A 164 5.79 29.75 15.45
N GLY A 165 6.06 29.34 16.69
CA GLY A 165 5.36 29.77 17.91
C GLY A 165 6.28 30.60 18.79
N VAL A 166 5.80 31.74 19.25
CA VAL A 166 6.56 32.68 20.07
C VAL A 166 5.70 33.12 21.27
N LEU A 167 6.19 32.86 22.47
CA LEU A 167 5.59 33.40 23.68
C LEU A 167 6.05 34.84 23.88
N LEU A 168 5.10 35.76 23.90
CA LEU A 168 5.37 37.19 24.05
C LEU A 168 5.13 37.67 25.47
N LYS A 169 6.01 38.52 25.97
CA LYS A 169 5.87 39.23 27.24
C LYS A 169 4.81 40.34 27.06
N GLU A 170 3.75 40.31 27.84
CA GLU A 170 2.75 41.34 27.77
C GLU A 170 3.15 42.65 28.46
N LYS A 171 2.67 43.78 27.92
CA LYS A 171 2.85 45.12 28.51
C LYS A 171 1.84 45.40 29.65
N HIS A 172 0.84 44.50 29.83
CA HIS A 172 -0.22 44.65 30.87
C HIS A 172 -0.37 43.32 31.65
N PRO A 173 -0.75 43.39 32.95
CA PRO A 173 -0.68 42.25 33.87
C PRO A 173 -1.68 41.12 33.65
N ALA A 174 -2.38 41.05 32.55
CA ALA A 174 -3.55 40.15 32.37
C ALA A 174 -3.41 38.99 31.37
N GLY A 175 -2.22 38.56 31.00
CA GLY A 175 -2.13 37.33 30.19
C GLY A 175 -0.83 37.21 29.36
N GLN A 176 -0.62 36.00 28.85
CA GLN A 176 0.46 35.66 27.91
C GLN A 176 -0.12 35.66 26.49
N SER A 177 0.56 36.32 25.54
CA SER A 177 0.19 36.33 24.14
C SER A 177 1.08 35.37 23.36
N LEU A 178 0.45 34.57 22.47
CA LEU A 178 1.14 33.65 21.60
C LEU A 178 1.22 34.22 20.17
N GLY A 179 2.44 34.51 19.71
CA GLY A 179 2.70 34.82 18.31
C GLY A 179 2.78 33.52 17.48
N ILE A 180 2.09 33.47 16.36
CA ILE A 180 2.10 32.33 15.45
C ILE A 180 2.42 32.83 14.04
N ILE A 181 3.35 32.17 13.34
CA ILE A 181 3.65 32.41 11.93
C ILE A 181 3.58 31.09 11.16
N PRO A 182 2.68 30.96 10.19
CA PRO A 182 2.67 29.80 9.31
C PRO A 182 3.85 29.83 8.33
N ILE A 183 4.55 28.71 8.18
CA ILE A 183 5.56 28.51 7.14
C ILE A 183 4.86 27.74 6.01
N SER A 184 4.32 28.49 5.06
CA SER A 184 3.51 27.94 3.98
C SER A 184 4.30 26.92 3.13
N SER A 185 3.68 25.80 2.77
CA SER A 185 4.22 24.82 1.82
C SER A 185 4.44 25.37 0.40
N GLN A 186 3.93 26.56 0.10
CA GLN A 186 4.16 27.26 -1.18
C GLN A 186 5.48 28.04 -1.18
N MET A 187 6.07 28.28 -0.02
CA MET A 187 7.40 28.92 0.09
C MET A 187 8.49 27.95 -0.32
N GLU A 188 9.55 28.47 -0.96
CA GLU A 188 10.78 27.68 -1.13
C GLU A 188 11.32 27.32 0.24
N ARG A 189 11.44 26.02 0.51
CA ARG A 189 11.78 25.55 1.86
C ARG A 189 13.27 25.47 2.12
N MET A 190 14.09 25.28 1.06
CA MET A 190 15.53 25.10 1.17
C MET A 190 16.26 26.12 0.30
N HIS A 191 17.04 26.98 0.95
CA HIS A 191 17.85 28.01 0.30
C HIS A 191 19.30 27.54 0.22
N VAL A 192 19.90 27.67 -0.96
CA VAL A 192 21.23 27.15 -1.26
C VAL A 192 22.14 28.28 -1.73
N VAL A 193 23.33 28.36 -1.16
CA VAL A 193 24.37 29.33 -1.50
C VAL A 193 25.68 28.60 -1.76
N LYS A 194 26.41 28.96 -2.80
CA LYS A 194 27.79 28.50 -3.03
C LYS A 194 28.78 29.49 -2.42
N LYS A 195 29.58 29.02 -1.46
CA LYS A 195 30.61 29.82 -0.76
C LYS A 195 31.85 28.97 -0.53
N ASP A 196 33.01 29.50 -0.81
CA ASP A 196 34.32 28.87 -0.56
C ASP A 196 34.49 27.47 -1.15
N GLY A 197 33.85 27.21 -2.28
CA GLY A 197 33.85 25.90 -2.93
C GLY A 197 32.86 24.85 -2.34
N GLU A 198 32.18 25.19 -1.25
CA GLU A 198 31.13 24.36 -0.65
C GLU A 198 29.72 24.83 -1.05
N THR A 199 28.79 23.92 -1.04
CA THR A 199 27.35 24.21 -1.19
C THR A 199 26.74 24.27 0.21
N GLN A 200 26.33 25.45 0.65
CA GLN A 200 25.67 25.66 1.94
C GLN A 200 24.17 25.73 1.77
N PHE A 201 23.40 25.20 2.73
CA PHE A 201 21.93 25.28 2.70
C PHE A 201 21.33 25.64 4.06
N ALA A 202 20.25 26.41 4.05
CA ALA A 202 19.43 26.74 5.22
C ALA A 202 17.95 26.44 4.92
N LEU A 203 17.17 26.13 5.96
CA LEU A 203 15.73 25.91 5.84
C LEU A 203 14.96 27.17 6.20
N THR A 204 13.87 27.47 5.47
CA THR A 204 13.02 28.65 5.72
C THR A 204 12.54 28.72 7.16
N GLU A 205 12.06 27.63 7.72
CA GLU A 205 11.59 27.57 9.09
C GLU A 205 12.68 27.93 10.11
N GLU A 206 13.92 27.53 9.88
CA GLU A 206 15.04 27.81 10.77
C GLU A 206 15.47 29.28 10.67
N LEU A 207 15.47 29.85 9.45
CA LEU A 207 15.71 31.28 9.24
C LEU A 207 14.65 32.14 9.92
N VAL A 208 13.37 31.76 9.82
CA VAL A 208 12.24 32.46 10.47
C VAL A 208 12.36 32.35 12.00
N LEU A 209 12.74 31.19 12.53
CA LEU A 209 13.00 31.01 13.96
C LEU A 209 14.18 31.87 14.44
N HIS A 210 15.30 31.89 13.68
CA HIS A 210 16.51 32.67 14.04
C HIS A 210 16.20 34.17 14.07
N PHE A 211 15.57 34.71 13.03
CA PHE A 211 15.25 36.13 12.89
C PHE A 211 13.89 36.53 13.48
N ALA A 212 13.27 35.71 14.32
CA ALA A 212 11.95 35.98 14.94
C ALA A 212 11.93 37.32 15.69
N ALA A 213 13.06 37.74 16.26
CA ALA A 213 13.20 39.03 16.94
C ALA A 213 13.02 40.25 16.01
N SER A 214 13.29 40.11 14.71
CA SER A 214 13.03 41.16 13.73
C SER A 214 11.54 41.37 13.46
N ILE A 215 10.69 40.37 13.80
CA ILE A 215 9.25 40.43 13.62
C ILE A 215 8.54 40.90 14.88
N PHE A 216 8.85 40.30 16.03
CA PHE A 216 8.13 40.52 17.30
C PHE A 216 8.85 41.49 18.26
N GLY A 217 10.12 41.84 18.00
CA GLY A 217 10.98 42.60 18.92
C GLY A 217 11.71 41.70 19.91
N LYS A 218 13.00 41.88 20.07
CA LYS A 218 13.89 41.02 20.88
C LYS A 218 13.48 40.95 22.35
N GLU A 219 13.06 42.07 22.95
CA GLU A 219 12.73 42.18 24.38
C GLU A 219 11.35 41.60 24.74
N THR A 220 10.53 41.30 23.73
CA THR A 220 9.19 40.77 23.92
C THR A 220 9.11 39.24 23.89
N ILE A 221 10.17 38.56 23.41
CA ILE A 221 10.19 37.10 23.25
C ILE A 221 10.67 36.44 24.55
N GLN A 222 9.83 35.58 25.14
CA GLN A 222 10.16 34.74 26.30
C GLN A 222 10.59 33.35 25.87
N GLU A 223 9.79 32.71 24.99
CA GLU A 223 10.06 31.41 24.39
C GLU A 223 9.81 31.47 22.88
N LYS A 224 10.50 30.66 22.12
CA LYS A 224 10.24 30.46 20.68
C LYS A 224 10.53 29.02 20.28
N CYS A 225 9.70 28.45 19.43
CA CYS A 225 9.92 27.14 18.85
C CYS A 225 9.20 27.02 17.49
N LEU A 226 9.68 26.09 16.68
CA LEU A 226 8.90 25.57 15.55
C LEU A 226 8.00 24.45 16.06
N PHE A 227 6.79 24.39 15.53
CA PHE A 227 5.87 23.32 15.85
C PHE A 227 5.09 22.85 14.62
N ARG A 228 4.62 21.61 14.67
CA ARG A 228 3.87 20.97 13.58
C ARG A 228 2.76 20.09 14.16
N VAL A 229 1.55 20.21 13.61
CA VAL A 229 0.37 19.47 14.06
C VAL A 229 0.03 18.39 13.05
N THR A 230 -0.14 17.15 13.51
CA THR A 230 -0.72 16.07 12.71
C THR A 230 -2.17 15.86 13.13
N ARG A 231 -3.10 15.84 12.15
CA ARG A 231 -4.54 15.63 12.38
C ARG A 231 -4.98 14.26 11.92
N ASN A 232 -6.05 13.74 12.51
CA ASN A 232 -6.73 12.57 11.99
C ASN A 232 -7.11 12.79 10.51
N ALA A 233 -6.98 11.77 9.68
CA ALA A 233 -7.38 11.80 8.28
C ALA A 233 -8.22 10.57 7.90
N ASP A 234 -8.64 9.78 8.88
CA ASP A 234 -9.52 8.64 8.67
C ASP A 234 -10.98 9.09 8.76
N ILE A 235 -11.72 8.91 7.67
CA ILE A 235 -13.14 9.28 7.59
C ILE A 235 -13.92 8.01 7.28
N ASP A 236 -15.02 7.78 8.00
CA ASP A 236 -15.99 6.76 7.64
C ASP A 236 -16.91 7.28 6.53
N VAL A 237 -16.82 6.69 5.36
CA VAL A 237 -17.59 7.07 4.17
C VAL A 237 -19.07 6.73 4.34
N LYS A 238 -19.42 5.76 5.22
CA LYS A 238 -20.81 5.34 5.46
C LYS A 238 -21.71 6.44 5.99
N GLU A 239 -21.14 7.46 6.67
CA GLU A 239 -21.91 8.60 7.15
C GLU A 239 -22.43 9.52 6.03
N GLY A 240 -21.85 9.46 4.82
CA GLY A 240 -22.22 10.30 3.68
C GLY A 240 -23.18 9.66 2.67
N MET A 241 -23.42 8.33 2.77
CA MET A 241 -24.12 7.55 1.75
C MET A 241 -25.66 7.43 1.93
N MET A 242 -26.28 8.23 2.78
CA MET A 242 -27.73 8.11 3.04
C MET A 242 -28.64 8.73 1.97
N ASP A 243 -28.08 9.39 0.95
CA ASP A 243 -28.87 10.03 -0.11
C ASP A 243 -28.47 9.44 -1.48
N HIS A 244 -29.30 8.57 -2.03
CA HIS A 244 -29.05 7.85 -3.29
C HIS A 244 -29.13 8.74 -4.54
N ASP A 245 -29.58 9.99 -4.40
CA ASP A 245 -29.75 10.92 -5.52
C ASP A 245 -28.49 11.78 -5.79
N ILE A 246 -27.44 11.66 -4.97
CA ILE A 246 -26.21 12.46 -5.08
C ILE A 246 -25.10 11.65 -5.74
N ASP A 247 -24.41 12.25 -6.72
CA ASP A 247 -23.23 11.66 -7.34
C ASP A 247 -22.17 11.32 -6.29
N TYR A 248 -21.71 10.08 -6.28
CA TYR A 248 -20.72 9.57 -5.31
C TYR A 248 -19.45 10.41 -5.28
N ARG A 249 -19.05 11.03 -6.39
CA ARG A 249 -17.92 11.98 -6.46
C ARG A 249 -18.15 13.25 -5.67
N GLU A 250 -19.39 13.76 -5.64
CA GLU A 250 -19.72 14.94 -4.84
C GLU A 250 -19.66 14.63 -3.34
N ILE A 251 -20.15 13.45 -2.94
CA ILE A 251 -20.02 12.93 -1.57
C ILE A 251 -18.54 12.85 -1.18
N MET A 252 -17.71 12.23 -2.00
CA MET A 252 -16.28 12.13 -1.75
C MET A 252 -15.59 13.49 -1.66
N THR A 253 -15.94 14.43 -2.52
CA THR A 253 -15.39 15.80 -2.50
C THR A 253 -15.73 16.53 -1.20
N GLU A 254 -16.95 16.40 -0.70
CA GLU A 254 -17.36 17.01 0.58
C GLU A 254 -16.66 16.35 1.77
N LEU A 255 -16.55 15.03 1.78
CA LEU A 255 -15.79 14.28 2.79
C LEU A 255 -14.31 14.72 2.84
N LEU A 256 -13.69 14.95 1.69
CA LEU A 256 -12.30 15.46 1.62
C LEU A 256 -12.16 16.87 2.23
N LYS A 257 -13.17 17.73 2.08
CA LYS A 257 -13.17 19.05 2.76
C LYS A 257 -13.28 18.92 4.28
N ARG A 258 -14.12 18.00 4.79
CA ARG A 258 -14.26 17.72 6.23
C ARG A 258 -13.00 17.13 6.83
N ARG A 259 -12.34 16.22 6.12
CA ARG A 259 -11.08 15.60 6.54
C ARG A 259 -10.02 16.61 6.96
N ARG A 260 -9.98 17.79 6.32
CA ARG A 260 -9.02 18.85 6.65
C ARG A 260 -9.22 19.44 8.05
N LYS A 261 -10.39 19.26 8.67
CA LYS A 261 -10.78 19.86 9.97
C LYS A 261 -10.82 18.87 11.13
N LEU A 262 -10.42 17.61 10.92
CA LEU A 262 -10.46 16.58 11.96
C LEU A 262 -9.51 16.89 13.13
N ALA A 263 -9.71 16.20 14.27
CA ALA A 263 -8.99 16.43 15.52
C ALA A 263 -7.47 16.28 15.39
N ALA A 264 -6.70 17.05 16.16
CA ALA A 264 -5.26 16.87 16.28
C ALA A 264 -4.95 15.56 17.02
N VAL A 265 -3.89 14.84 16.58
CA VAL A 265 -3.48 13.56 17.14
C VAL A 265 -2.01 13.55 17.57
N ARG A 266 -1.21 14.50 17.10
CA ARG A 266 0.21 14.68 17.45
C ARG A 266 0.61 16.14 17.34
N LEU A 267 1.46 16.58 18.27
CA LEU A 267 2.20 17.84 18.23
C LEU A 267 3.69 17.52 18.21
N GLN A 268 4.45 18.11 17.30
CA GLN A 268 5.90 18.04 17.21
C GLN A 268 6.48 19.42 17.50
N ILE A 269 7.58 19.49 18.24
CA ILE A 269 8.22 20.75 18.67
C ILE A 269 9.74 20.68 18.51
N THR A 270 10.37 21.76 18.01
CA THR A 270 11.81 21.94 17.93
C THR A 270 12.17 23.45 17.90
N PRO A 271 13.27 23.93 18.53
CA PRO A 271 13.99 23.25 19.59
C PRO A 271 13.14 23.12 20.85
N ALA A 272 13.49 22.14 21.68
CA ALA A 272 12.88 21.93 22.98
C ALA A 272 13.91 22.20 24.10
N PRO A 273 13.46 22.53 25.35
CA PRO A 273 12.07 22.66 25.75
C PRO A 273 11.45 24.02 25.42
N ALA A 274 10.12 24.06 25.18
CA ALA A 274 9.32 25.28 25.09
C ALA A 274 8.02 25.07 25.89
N PRO A 275 8.08 24.95 27.24
CA PRO A 275 7.00 24.40 28.06
C PRO A 275 5.74 25.26 28.06
N GLU A 276 5.86 26.57 28.01
CA GLU A 276 4.67 27.45 28.03
C GLU A 276 4.00 27.48 26.66
N VAL A 277 4.76 27.53 25.55
CA VAL A 277 4.19 27.42 24.21
C VAL A 277 3.51 26.05 24.04
N GLU A 278 4.14 24.96 24.48
CA GLU A 278 3.57 23.61 24.48
C GLU A 278 2.25 23.57 25.26
N ARG A 279 2.24 24.07 26.49
CA ARG A 279 1.04 24.09 27.34
C ARG A 279 -0.12 24.83 26.67
N LEU A 280 0.14 26.00 26.07
CA LEU A 280 -0.87 26.78 25.36
C LEU A 280 -1.40 26.02 24.13
N LEU A 281 -0.51 25.42 23.33
CA LEU A 281 -0.89 24.65 22.15
C LEU A 281 -1.69 23.39 22.54
N CYS A 282 -1.26 22.65 23.57
CA CYS A 282 -1.97 21.45 24.04
C CYS A 282 -3.39 21.77 24.50
N ASN A 283 -3.57 22.86 25.24
CA ASN A 283 -4.89 23.31 25.69
C ASN A 283 -5.81 23.66 24.51
N ARG A 284 -5.30 24.36 23.49
CA ARG A 284 -6.08 24.77 22.29
C ARG A 284 -6.37 23.62 21.35
N LEU A 285 -5.48 22.64 21.27
CA LEU A 285 -5.59 21.47 20.38
C LEU A 285 -6.28 20.28 21.05
N LEU A 286 -6.62 20.38 22.36
CA LEU A 286 -7.15 19.28 23.18
C LEU A 286 -6.21 18.05 23.17
N LEU A 287 -4.90 18.29 23.23
CA LEU A 287 -3.88 17.26 23.31
C LEU A 287 -3.35 17.10 24.73
N THR A 288 -3.00 15.88 25.10
CA THR A 288 -2.26 15.61 26.32
C THR A 288 -0.74 15.69 26.04
N HIS A 289 0.07 15.96 27.06
CA HIS A 289 1.53 15.96 26.97
C HIS A 289 2.09 14.66 26.35
N LYS A 290 1.46 13.52 26.59
CA LYS A 290 1.86 12.23 25.98
C LYS A 290 1.80 12.20 24.44
N ARG A 291 1.20 13.21 23.80
CA ARG A 291 1.06 13.39 22.35
C ARG A 291 2.04 14.42 21.78
N VAL A 292 2.89 14.96 22.61
CA VAL A 292 3.93 15.90 22.23
C VAL A 292 5.23 15.13 21.98
N PHE A 293 5.89 15.43 20.87
CA PHE A 293 7.16 14.84 20.49
C PHE A 293 8.18 15.96 20.27
N GLU A 294 9.12 16.03 21.17
CA GLU A 294 10.30 16.90 21.04
C GLU A 294 11.32 16.23 20.11
N GLN A 295 11.91 16.98 19.21
CA GLN A 295 12.92 16.47 18.28
C GLN A 295 14.01 17.48 18.00
N LYS A 296 15.19 16.98 17.58
CA LYS A 296 16.36 17.79 17.20
C LYS A 296 16.48 17.94 15.69
N SER A 297 15.95 16.99 14.93
CA SER A 297 15.85 17.06 13.48
C SER A 297 14.73 18.03 13.05
N PRO A 298 14.74 18.55 11.81
CA PRO A 298 13.64 19.34 11.28
C PRO A 298 12.30 18.59 11.36
N LEU A 299 11.21 19.32 11.59
CA LEU A 299 9.85 18.77 11.78
C LEU A 299 9.32 18.00 10.57
N ASP A 300 9.92 18.23 9.41
CA ASP A 300 9.64 17.51 8.17
C ASP A 300 10.96 17.31 7.40
N LEU A 301 11.27 16.05 7.10
CA LEU A 301 12.50 15.67 6.41
C LEU A 301 12.35 15.59 4.88
N SER A 302 11.23 16.01 4.33
CA SER A 302 10.96 15.96 2.88
C SER A 302 11.87 16.87 2.06
N PHE A 303 12.51 17.87 2.67
CA PHE A 303 13.51 18.73 2.03
C PHE A 303 14.68 17.92 1.44
N PHE A 304 14.96 16.73 1.97
CA PHE A 304 16.00 15.85 1.45
C PHE A 304 15.74 15.41 0.01
N TYR A 305 14.48 15.33 -0.44
CA TYR A 305 14.18 15.04 -1.87
C TYR A 305 14.67 16.17 -2.78
N LYS A 306 14.50 17.44 -2.37
CA LYS A 306 15.01 18.59 -3.12
C LYS A 306 16.54 18.66 -3.08
N LEU A 307 17.13 18.39 -1.92
CA LEU A 307 18.59 18.35 -1.75
C LEU A 307 19.21 17.29 -2.65
N THR A 308 18.70 16.05 -2.62
CA THR A 308 19.21 14.95 -3.46
C THR A 308 18.98 15.22 -4.96
N GLY A 309 17.86 15.83 -5.35
CA GLY A 309 17.63 16.24 -6.75
C GLY A 309 18.66 17.28 -7.23
N ARG A 310 19.13 18.19 -6.37
CA ARG A 310 20.23 19.13 -6.72
C ARG A 310 21.57 18.43 -6.85
N MET A 311 21.88 17.47 -5.94
CA MET A 311 23.09 16.65 -6.04
C MET A 311 23.14 15.83 -7.32
N GLU A 312 21.99 15.29 -7.75
CA GLU A 312 21.87 14.55 -9.01
C GLU A 312 22.13 15.47 -10.21
N ALA A 313 21.57 16.69 -10.19
CA ALA A 313 21.80 17.71 -11.22
C ALA A 313 23.26 18.21 -11.27
N GLU A 314 24.00 18.14 -10.17
CA GLU A 314 25.45 18.43 -10.11
C GLU A 314 26.33 17.29 -10.62
N GLY A 315 25.73 16.13 -11.00
CA GLY A 315 26.46 15.01 -11.59
C GLY A 315 27.30 14.22 -10.61
N ARG A 316 26.79 13.92 -9.41
CA ARG A 316 27.44 13.16 -8.33
C ARG A 316 26.90 11.71 -8.25
N PRO A 317 27.13 10.84 -9.26
CA PRO A 317 26.54 9.49 -9.31
C PRO A 317 26.98 8.57 -8.16
N GLU A 318 28.16 8.81 -7.58
CA GLU A 318 28.70 8.03 -6.45
C GLU A 318 27.88 8.15 -5.18
N LEU A 319 27.03 9.17 -5.06
CA LEU A 319 26.14 9.38 -3.92
C LEU A 319 24.82 8.63 -4.03
N PHE A 320 24.55 8.00 -5.17
CA PHE A 320 23.33 7.30 -5.50
C PHE A 320 23.55 5.82 -5.76
N TYR A 321 22.48 5.03 -5.75
CA TYR A 321 22.56 3.69 -6.30
C TYR A 321 22.98 3.75 -7.78
N PRO A 322 23.77 2.78 -8.26
CA PRO A 322 24.08 2.68 -9.69
C PRO A 322 22.82 2.72 -10.53
N ALA A 323 22.87 3.45 -11.64
CA ALA A 323 21.70 3.55 -12.53
C ALA A 323 21.27 2.14 -12.98
N ALA A 324 20.05 1.77 -12.65
CA ALA A 324 19.43 0.54 -13.10
C ALA A 324 18.16 0.89 -13.88
N ARG A 325 18.12 0.49 -15.14
CA ARG A 325 16.99 0.75 -16.03
C ARG A 325 16.19 -0.54 -16.24
N PRO A 326 14.87 -0.46 -16.33
CA PRO A 326 14.08 -1.62 -16.73
C PRO A 326 14.57 -2.19 -18.06
N MET A 327 14.70 -3.51 -18.15
CA MET A 327 15.01 -4.20 -19.39
C MET A 327 13.85 -4.01 -20.37
N LEU A 328 14.18 -3.68 -21.61
CA LEU A 328 13.21 -3.53 -22.69
C LEU A 328 13.19 -4.80 -23.56
N PRO A 329 12.03 -5.19 -24.09
CA PRO A 329 11.96 -6.26 -25.06
C PRO A 329 12.63 -5.84 -26.39
N PRO A 330 12.88 -6.81 -27.30
CA PRO A 330 13.24 -6.51 -28.69
C PRO A 330 12.27 -5.52 -29.34
N PRO A 331 12.72 -4.71 -30.32
CA PRO A 331 11.88 -3.67 -30.93
C PRO A 331 10.59 -4.21 -31.60
N ASP A 332 10.62 -5.44 -32.11
CA ASP A 332 9.53 -6.16 -32.76
C ASP A 332 8.68 -7.02 -31.83
N TYR A 333 8.94 -6.98 -30.53
CA TYR A 333 8.20 -7.77 -29.54
C TYR A 333 6.74 -7.34 -29.43
N ASP A 334 5.85 -8.27 -29.72
CA ASP A 334 4.39 -8.09 -29.60
C ASP A 334 3.85 -8.96 -28.45
N LEU A 335 3.59 -8.34 -27.32
CA LEU A 335 3.07 -9.05 -26.14
C LEU A 335 1.75 -9.77 -26.42
N ALA A 336 0.84 -9.18 -27.19
CA ALA A 336 -0.43 -9.81 -27.51
C ALA A 336 -0.28 -11.07 -28.38
N ALA A 337 0.69 -11.07 -29.31
CA ALA A 337 1.01 -12.24 -30.13
C ALA A 337 1.77 -13.31 -29.32
N GLU A 338 2.60 -12.90 -28.38
CA GLU A 338 3.36 -13.84 -27.53
C GLU A 338 2.46 -14.59 -26.57
N VAL A 339 1.51 -13.89 -25.95
CA VAL A 339 0.53 -14.47 -25.02
C VAL A 339 -0.37 -15.53 -25.68
N GLN A 340 -0.57 -15.46 -27.01
CA GLN A 340 -1.28 -16.54 -27.73
C GLN A 340 -0.49 -17.85 -27.83
N LYS A 341 0.83 -17.84 -27.60
CA LYS A 341 1.70 -19.01 -27.67
C LYS A 341 1.94 -19.64 -26.30
N HIS A 342 2.07 -18.83 -25.26
CA HIS A 342 2.31 -19.23 -23.87
C HIS A 342 1.99 -18.10 -22.91
N ASP A 343 1.80 -18.42 -21.63
CA ASP A 343 1.63 -17.44 -20.58
C ASP A 343 2.87 -16.56 -20.41
N VAL A 344 2.70 -15.27 -20.09
CA VAL A 344 3.80 -14.33 -19.88
C VAL A 344 3.75 -13.77 -18.46
N LEU A 345 4.92 -13.74 -17.80
CA LEU A 345 5.09 -13.09 -16.49
C LEU A 345 6.10 -11.95 -16.60
N LEU A 346 5.63 -10.71 -16.48
CA LEU A 346 6.49 -9.53 -16.35
C LEU A 346 6.80 -9.26 -14.89
N SER A 347 8.08 -8.93 -14.61
CA SER A 347 8.60 -8.68 -13.26
C SER A 347 9.11 -7.24 -13.14
N TYR A 348 8.30 -6.35 -12.57
CA TYR A 348 8.69 -4.95 -12.32
C TYR A 348 9.57 -4.84 -11.07
N PRO A 349 10.48 -3.86 -10.98
CA PRO A 349 10.89 -2.84 -11.94
C PRO A 349 11.96 -3.32 -12.91
N TYR A 350 12.29 -4.61 -12.90
CA TYR A 350 13.40 -5.19 -13.69
C TYR A 350 13.08 -5.22 -15.17
N GLN A 351 11.85 -5.53 -15.52
CA GLN A 351 11.30 -5.45 -16.86
C GLN A 351 10.37 -4.23 -16.97
N SER A 352 10.31 -3.65 -18.19
CA SER A 352 9.49 -2.46 -18.43
C SER A 352 8.00 -2.78 -18.51
N ILE A 353 7.16 -1.86 -18.03
CA ILE A 353 5.70 -1.89 -18.22
C ILE A 353 5.28 -1.54 -19.67
N ARG A 354 6.21 -1.01 -20.49
CA ARG A 354 5.91 -0.54 -21.84
C ARG A 354 5.27 -1.58 -22.76
N PRO A 355 5.64 -2.89 -22.75
CA PRO A 355 4.96 -3.91 -23.54
C PRO A 355 3.47 -4.03 -23.21
N PHE A 356 3.11 -3.94 -21.94
CA PHE A 356 1.70 -3.95 -21.51
C PHE A 356 0.93 -2.71 -22.01
N ILE A 357 1.55 -1.54 -21.93
CA ILE A 357 0.96 -0.29 -22.47
C ILE A 357 0.81 -0.39 -24.00
N ALA A 358 1.81 -0.91 -24.71
CA ALA A 358 1.75 -1.10 -26.15
C ALA A 358 0.64 -2.09 -26.57
N MET A 359 0.46 -3.16 -25.78
CA MET A 359 -0.64 -4.11 -25.98
C MET A 359 -2.01 -3.44 -25.84
N LEU A 360 -2.21 -2.59 -24.83
CA LEU A 360 -3.46 -1.84 -24.66
C LEU A 360 -3.72 -0.86 -25.83
N LYS A 361 -2.68 -0.12 -26.25
CA LYS A 361 -2.77 0.80 -27.39
C LYS A 361 -3.09 0.05 -28.69
N LYS A 362 -2.46 -1.11 -28.90
CA LYS A 362 -2.78 -1.97 -30.04
C LYS A 362 -4.22 -2.49 -29.98
N ALA A 363 -4.68 -2.92 -28.79
CA ALA A 363 -6.06 -3.37 -28.60
C ALA A 363 -7.10 -2.27 -28.85
N ALA A 364 -6.78 -1.00 -28.58
CA ALA A 364 -7.64 0.14 -28.87
C ALA A 364 -7.94 0.29 -30.39
N HIS A 365 -7.04 -0.15 -31.26
CA HIS A 365 -7.17 -0.07 -32.72
C HIS A 365 -7.50 -1.40 -33.41
N ASP A 366 -7.38 -2.53 -32.72
CA ASP A 366 -7.64 -3.86 -33.31
C ASP A 366 -9.14 -4.04 -33.59
N PRO A 367 -9.56 -4.27 -34.86
CA PRO A 367 -10.98 -4.43 -35.21
C PRO A 367 -11.63 -5.67 -34.59
N GLU A 368 -10.86 -6.70 -34.20
CA GLU A 368 -11.36 -7.88 -33.51
C GLU A 368 -11.65 -7.63 -32.02
N VAL A 369 -11.01 -6.62 -31.40
CA VAL A 369 -11.27 -6.26 -30.01
C VAL A 369 -12.62 -5.58 -29.90
N ILE A 370 -13.51 -6.15 -29.11
CA ILE A 370 -14.85 -5.62 -28.87
C ILE A 370 -14.99 -4.94 -27.51
N SER A 371 -14.25 -5.41 -26.48
CA SER A 371 -14.27 -4.75 -25.18
C SER A 371 -12.93 -4.80 -24.45
N ILE A 372 -12.69 -3.78 -23.59
CA ILE A 372 -11.60 -3.72 -22.65
C ILE A 372 -12.17 -3.38 -21.28
N LYS A 373 -11.93 -4.24 -20.27
CA LYS A 373 -12.40 -4.04 -18.90
C LYS A 373 -11.20 -3.98 -17.96
N MET A 374 -11.17 -3.00 -17.03
CA MET A 374 -10.02 -2.78 -16.16
C MET A 374 -10.44 -2.27 -14.79
N THR A 375 -9.77 -2.77 -13.72
CA THR A 375 -9.92 -2.23 -12.35
C THR A 375 -8.80 -1.24 -12.06
N LEU A 376 -9.14 -0.02 -11.59
CA LEU A 376 -8.21 1.10 -11.39
C LEU A 376 -8.24 1.55 -9.93
N TYR A 377 -7.09 1.50 -9.24
CA TYR A 377 -6.98 1.86 -7.82
C TYR A 377 -6.12 3.11 -7.59
N ARG A 378 -4.90 3.15 -8.12
CA ARG A 378 -3.96 4.29 -8.06
C ARG A 378 -3.38 4.51 -9.44
N MET A 379 -3.78 5.57 -10.09
CA MET A 379 -3.33 5.94 -11.42
C MET A 379 -2.23 7.01 -11.34
N ALA A 380 -1.33 7.04 -12.31
CA ALA A 380 -0.40 8.14 -12.45
C ALA A 380 -1.16 9.43 -12.83
N ARG A 381 -0.59 10.60 -12.51
CA ARG A 381 -1.20 11.89 -12.90
C ARG A 381 -1.27 12.07 -14.42
N GLU A 382 -0.30 11.49 -15.13
CA GLU A 382 -0.24 11.42 -16.58
C GLU A 382 -0.11 9.94 -16.94
N SER A 383 -1.26 9.24 -17.06
CA SER A 383 -1.28 7.79 -17.27
C SER A 383 -1.52 7.46 -18.75
N GLN A 384 -0.54 6.81 -19.38
CA GLN A 384 -0.69 6.29 -20.74
C GLN A 384 -1.68 5.11 -20.80
N ILE A 385 -1.84 4.39 -19.68
CA ILE A 385 -2.82 3.29 -19.56
C ILE A 385 -4.24 3.85 -19.64
N VAL A 386 -4.54 4.92 -18.89
CA VAL A 386 -5.86 5.57 -18.93
C VAL A 386 -6.11 6.20 -20.30
N GLN A 387 -5.09 6.82 -20.93
CA GLN A 387 -5.17 7.35 -22.28
C GLN A 387 -5.52 6.26 -23.31
N ALA A 388 -4.91 5.06 -23.20
CA ALA A 388 -5.23 3.95 -24.10
C ALA A 388 -6.67 3.43 -23.91
N LEU A 389 -7.24 3.50 -22.71
CA LEU A 389 -8.65 3.17 -22.46
C LEU A 389 -9.59 4.20 -23.11
N MET A 390 -9.27 5.50 -22.99
CA MET A 390 -10.06 6.55 -23.63
C MET A 390 -10.01 6.42 -25.16
N GLU A 391 -8.84 6.19 -25.72
CA GLU A 391 -8.64 5.96 -27.16
C GLU A 391 -9.43 4.73 -27.66
N ALA A 392 -9.49 3.66 -26.86
CA ALA A 392 -10.30 2.48 -27.19
C ALA A 392 -11.80 2.80 -27.24
N ALA A 393 -12.31 3.60 -26.29
CA ALA A 393 -13.71 4.01 -26.27
C ALA A 393 -14.04 4.93 -27.45
N GLU A 394 -13.17 5.90 -27.77
CA GLU A 394 -13.29 6.77 -28.95
C GLU A 394 -13.28 5.98 -30.27
N ASN A 395 -12.57 4.84 -30.33
CA ASN A 395 -12.57 3.91 -31.46
C ASN A 395 -13.77 2.91 -31.44
N GLY A 396 -14.76 3.15 -30.57
CA GLY A 396 -16.01 2.40 -30.54
C GLY A 396 -15.94 1.05 -29.82
N LYS A 397 -14.90 0.79 -28.99
CA LYS A 397 -14.84 -0.39 -28.15
C LYS A 397 -15.70 -0.18 -26.89
N GLU A 398 -16.29 -1.27 -26.36
CA GLU A 398 -16.88 -1.25 -25.01
C GLU A 398 -15.75 -1.16 -23.99
N VAL A 399 -15.61 -0.02 -23.31
CA VAL A 399 -14.61 0.14 -22.24
C VAL A 399 -15.30 0.28 -20.90
N VAL A 400 -14.99 -0.66 -19.97
CA VAL A 400 -15.48 -0.63 -18.58
C VAL A 400 -14.32 -0.38 -17.65
N ALA A 401 -14.29 0.79 -17.01
CA ALA A 401 -13.30 1.19 -16.04
C ALA A 401 -13.90 1.19 -14.62
N LEU A 402 -13.48 0.25 -13.77
CA LEU A 402 -13.85 0.28 -12.35
C LEU A 402 -12.83 1.14 -11.61
N VAL A 403 -13.24 2.32 -11.12
CA VAL A 403 -12.39 3.30 -10.44
C VAL A 403 -12.69 3.33 -8.95
N GLU A 404 -11.75 2.94 -8.10
CA GLU A 404 -11.90 3.01 -6.64
C GLU A 404 -11.63 4.43 -6.13
N LEU A 405 -12.67 5.19 -5.83
CA LEU A 405 -12.54 6.59 -5.36
C LEU A 405 -12.02 6.71 -3.93
N ARG A 406 -12.05 5.65 -3.13
CA ARG A 406 -11.57 5.62 -1.74
C ARG A 406 -10.09 5.21 -1.62
N ALA A 407 -9.31 5.36 -2.72
CA ALA A 407 -7.86 5.17 -2.68
C ALA A 407 -7.21 6.32 -1.90
N ARG A 408 -6.80 6.06 -0.64
CA ARG A 408 -6.30 7.09 0.29
C ARG A 408 -5.21 7.96 -0.30
N PHE A 409 -5.40 9.28 -0.18
CA PHE A 409 -4.53 10.35 -0.69
C PHE A 409 -4.47 10.49 -2.22
N ASP A 410 -5.13 9.58 -2.97
CA ASP A 410 -5.28 9.65 -4.43
C ASP A 410 -6.74 9.94 -4.83
N GLU A 411 -7.63 10.20 -3.88
CA GLU A 411 -9.06 10.37 -4.12
C GLU A 411 -9.35 11.44 -5.18
N GLN A 412 -8.69 12.61 -5.08
CA GLN A 412 -8.90 13.71 -6.04
C GLN A 412 -8.41 13.33 -7.44
N ASN A 413 -7.24 12.70 -7.55
CA ASN A 413 -6.70 12.24 -8.82
C ASN A 413 -7.65 11.22 -9.49
N ASN A 414 -8.22 10.31 -8.69
CA ASN A 414 -9.15 9.30 -9.20
C ASN A 414 -10.50 9.92 -9.62
N ILE A 415 -11.00 10.95 -8.90
CA ILE A 415 -12.17 11.73 -9.31
C ILE A 415 -11.91 12.44 -10.65
N ASP A 416 -10.75 13.04 -10.82
CA ASP A 416 -10.42 13.79 -12.04
C ASP A 416 -10.29 12.85 -13.26
N TRP A 417 -9.65 11.68 -13.09
CA TRP A 417 -9.57 10.66 -14.14
C TRP A 417 -10.94 10.05 -14.48
N SER A 418 -11.81 9.82 -13.49
CA SER A 418 -13.14 9.25 -13.75
C SER A 418 -13.98 10.16 -14.66
N LYS A 419 -13.87 11.48 -14.49
CA LYS A 419 -14.54 12.44 -15.36
C LYS A 419 -14.02 12.40 -16.80
N GLN A 420 -12.70 12.25 -16.97
CA GLN A 420 -12.08 12.17 -18.29
C GLN A 420 -12.49 10.88 -19.01
N LEU A 421 -12.47 9.73 -18.30
CA LEU A 421 -12.92 8.46 -18.85
C LEU A 421 -14.38 8.50 -19.32
N GLU A 422 -15.29 9.05 -18.51
CA GLU A 422 -16.70 9.22 -18.88
C GLU A 422 -16.85 10.14 -20.10
N SER A 423 -16.09 11.25 -20.15
CA SER A 423 -16.11 12.18 -21.27
C SER A 423 -15.64 11.55 -22.59
N ALA A 424 -14.74 10.57 -22.53
CA ALA A 424 -14.27 9.79 -23.68
C ALA A 424 -15.23 8.63 -24.08
N GLY A 425 -16.34 8.42 -23.36
CA GLY A 425 -17.33 7.38 -23.64
C GLY A 425 -17.11 6.05 -22.92
N CYS A 426 -16.19 6.00 -21.93
CA CYS A 426 -16.03 4.81 -21.10
C CYS A 426 -17.18 4.66 -20.10
N THR A 427 -17.60 3.44 -19.84
CA THR A 427 -18.47 3.11 -18.70
C THR A 427 -17.64 3.08 -17.41
N VAL A 428 -17.90 4.01 -16.50
CA VAL A 428 -17.17 4.09 -15.22
C VAL A 428 -18.02 3.54 -14.08
N ILE A 429 -17.44 2.63 -13.28
CA ILE A 429 -18.05 2.01 -12.10
C ILE A 429 -17.24 2.43 -10.86
N TYR A 430 -17.89 2.85 -9.78
CA TYR A 430 -17.25 3.34 -8.55
C TYR A 430 -17.12 2.29 -7.43
N GLY A 431 -17.19 1.02 -7.77
CA GLY A 431 -17.03 -0.09 -6.82
C GLY A 431 -18.26 -0.32 -5.94
N PHE A 432 -18.04 -0.90 -4.75
CA PHE A 432 -19.08 -1.28 -3.78
C PHE A 432 -19.15 -0.30 -2.61
N ASP A 433 -20.29 -0.24 -1.96
CA ASP A 433 -20.46 0.51 -0.72
C ASP A 433 -19.67 -0.11 0.43
N ASP A 434 -19.74 -1.44 0.58
CA ASP A 434 -19.13 -2.17 1.70
C ASP A 434 -17.71 -2.66 1.44
N TYR A 435 -17.32 -2.89 0.18
CA TYR A 435 -16.03 -3.47 -0.18
C TYR A 435 -15.22 -2.51 -1.04
N LYS A 436 -13.94 -2.31 -0.69
CA LYS A 436 -13.00 -1.59 -1.57
C LYS A 436 -12.50 -2.52 -2.65
N VAL A 437 -12.55 -2.08 -3.90
CA VAL A 437 -11.95 -2.83 -5.01
C VAL A 437 -10.47 -2.54 -5.09
N HIS A 438 -9.66 -3.56 -4.78
CA HIS A 438 -8.19 -3.46 -4.78
C HIS A 438 -7.53 -4.45 -5.73
N SER A 439 -8.33 -5.15 -6.54
CA SER A 439 -7.86 -6.03 -7.61
C SER A 439 -7.07 -5.28 -8.67
N LYS A 440 -6.20 -6.00 -9.40
CA LYS A 440 -5.48 -5.53 -10.57
C LYS A 440 -5.77 -6.53 -11.67
N LEU A 441 -6.85 -6.27 -12.38
CA LEU A 441 -7.42 -7.15 -13.39
C LEU A 441 -7.71 -6.35 -14.66
N THR A 442 -7.22 -6.85 -15.78
CA THR A 442 -7.54 -6.36 -17.12
C THR A 442 -8.05 -7.53 -17.96
N LEU A 443 -9.13 -7.30 -18.69
CA LEU A 443 -9.69 -8.26 -19.63
C LEU A 443 -9.89 -7.57 -20.98
N ILE A 444 -9.23 -8.09 -22.02
CA ILE A 444 -9.44 -7.73 -23.42
C ILE A 444 -10.21 -8.85 -24.06
N THR A 445 -11.40 -8.56 -24.60
CA THR A 445 -12.24 -9.53 -25.30
C THR A 445 -12.18 -9.28 -26.79
N LYS A 446 -11.84 -10.33 -27.54
CA LYS A 446 -11.85 -10.36 -29.00
C LYS A 446 -13.00 -11.20 -29.51
N LYS A 447 -13.50 -10.86 -30.70
CA LYS A 447 -14.51 -11.62 -31.42
C LYS A 447 -14.04 -11.88 -32.84
N SER A 448 -13.88 -13.15 -33.19
CA SER A 448 -13.57 -13.61 -34.54
C SER A 448 -14.72 -14.45 -35.10
N LYS A 449 -14.55 -15.03 -36.29
CA LYS A 449 -15.49 -16.01 -36.86
C LYS A 449 -15.57 -17.32 -36.07
N GLU A 450 -14.51 -17.62 -35.30
CA GLU A 450 -14.38 -18.85 -34.49
C GLU A 450 -14.99 -18.69 -33.10
N GLY A 451 -15.37 -17.47 -32.69
CA GLY A 451 -15.98 -17.18 -31.39
C GLY A 451 -15.27 -16.08 -30.63
N TYR A 452 -15.42 -16.10 -29.30
CA TYR A 452 -14.77 -15.15 -28.40
C TYR A 452 -13.44 -15.72 -27.91
N SER A 453 -12.44 -14.83 -27.80
CA SER A 453 -11.16 -15.11 -27.15
C SER A 453 -10.79 -13.97 -26.20
N TYR A 454 -9.93 -14.28 -25.25
CA TYR A 454 -9.59 -13.38 -24.17
C TYR A 454 -8.07 -13.18 -24.07
N ILE A 455 -7.66 -12.00 -23.65
CA ILE A 455 -6.34 -11.75 -23.04
C ILE A 455 -6.63 -11.21 -21.66
N THR A 456 -6.22 -11.96 -20.64
CA THR A 456 -6.41 -11.60 -19.24
C THR A 456 -5.09 -11.25 -18.60
N GLN A 457 -5.02 -10.10 -17.92
CA GLN A 457 -3.86 -9.74 -17.10
C GLN A 457 -4.27 -9.66 -15.64
N ILE A 458 -3.49 -10.32 -14.77
CA ILE A 458 -3.66 -10.33 -13.31
C ILE A 458 -2.36 -9.84 -12.69
N GLY A 459 -2.44 -8.74 -11.92
CA GLY A 459 -1.26 -8.10 -11.34
C GLY A 459 -1.23 -8.11 -9.81
N THR A 460 -0.02 -8.11 -9.25
CA THR A 460 0.18 -7.87 -7.82
C THR A 460 0.20 -6.37 -7.50
N GLY A 461 0.60 -5.52 -8.46
CA GLY A 461 0.79 -4.08 -8.34
C GLY A 461 -0.18 -3.23 -9.14
N ASN A 462 -0.30 -1.95 -8.79
CA ASN A 462 -1.20 -1.01 -9.43
C ASN A 462 -0.78 -0.67 -10.87
N TYR A 463 -1.74 -0.26 -11.69
CA TYR A 463 -1.52 0.30 -13.02
C TYR A 463 -1.01 1.75 -12.91
N ASN A 464 0.29 1.88 -12.64
CA ASN A 464 0.94 3.17 -12.44
C ASN A 464 2.38 3.10 -12.94
N GLU A 465 2.68 3.82 -13.99
CA GLU A 465 3.95 3.79 -14.71
C GLU A 465 5.14 4.15 -13.81
N LYS A 466 4.95 5.16 -12.92
CA LYS A 466 6.02 5.60 -12.01
C LYS A 466 6.31 4.58 -10.92
N THR A 467 5.27 3.98 -10.34
CA THR A 467 5.48 2.98 -9.29
C THR A 467 6.04 1.67 -9.86
N SER A 468 5.77 1.34 -11.13
CA SER A 468 6.34 0.16 -11.79
C SER A 468 7.87 0.22 -11.95
N GLU A 469 8.49 1.40 -11.78
CA GLU A 469 9.94 1.59 -11.79
C GLU A 469 10.57 1.51 -10.39
N LEU A 470 9.75 1.49 -9.33
CA LEU A 470 10.20 1.57 -7.93
C LEU A 470 9.76 0.39 -7.07
N TYR A 471 8.66 -0.29 -7.45
CA TYR A 471 8.05 -1.38 -6.69
C TYR A 471 8.30 -2.71 -7.38
N THR A 472 8.65 -3.73 -6.60
CA THR A 472 8.71 -5.09 -7.14
C THR A 472 7.30 -5.65 -7.24
N ASP A 473 6.83 -5.90 -8.46
CA ASP A 473 5.50 -6.44 -8.73
C ASP A 473 5.56 -7.43 -9.88
N TYR A 474 4.53 -8.27 -9.97
CA TYR A 474 4.38 -9.27 -11.01
C TYR A 474 3.10 -9.01 -11.80
N SER A 475 3.18 -9.19 -13.11
CA SER A 475 2.07 -9.05 -14.05
C SER A 475 1.99 -10.35 -14.87
N PHE A 476 1.04 -11.19 -14.55
CA PHE A 476 0.73 -12.43 -15.27
C PHE A 476 -0.26 -12.13 -16.38
N ILE A 477 0.04 -12.54 -17.60
CA ILE A 477 -0.78 -12.31 -18.78
C ILE A 477 -0.97 -13.64 -19.50
N THR A 478 -2.23 -13.99 -19.78
CA THR A 478 -2.64 -15.27 -20.37
C THR A 478 -3.73 -15.10 -21.40
N ALA A 479 -3.77 -16.00 -22.39
CA ALA A 479 -4.87 -16.20 -23.31
C ALA A 479 -5.73 -17.41 -22.94
N ASP A 480 -5.54 -18.00 -21.77
CA ASP A 480 -6.38 -19.12 -21.30
C ASP A 480 -7.85 -18.72 -21.25
N HIS A 481 -8.69 -19.49 -21.94
CA HIS A 481 -10.10 -19.20 -22.10
C HIS A 481 -10.85 -19.26 -20.75
N GLY A 482 -10.55 -20.26 -19.91
CA GLY A 482 -11.23 -20.43 -18.62
C GLY A 482 -10.90 -19.29 -17.64
N ILE A 483 -9.66 -18.82 -17.59
CA ILE A 483 -9.28 -17.63 -16.79
C ILE A 483 -9.98 -16.39 -17.36
N GLY A 484 -10.11 -16.29 -18.69
CA GLY A 484 -10.85 -15.20 -19.36
C GLY A 484 -12.33 -15.17 -19.00
N GLU A 485 -12.99 -16.33 -18.97
CA GLU A 485 -14.40 -16.47 -18.54
C GLU A 485 -14.59 -16.10 -17.07
N GLU A 486 -13.73 -16.61 -16.18
CA GLU A 486 -13.76 -16.23 -14.75
C GLU A 486 -13.54 -14.73 -14.56
N ALA A 487 -12.59 -14.11 -15.27
CA ALA A 487 -12.37 -12.67 -15.25
C ALA A 487 -13.59 -11.88 -15.76
N SER A 488 -14.24 -12.37 -16.83
CA SER A 488 -15.49 -11.78 -17.33
C SER A 488 -16.61 -11.85 -16.29
N ASN A 489 -16.76 -12.98 -15.60
CA ASN A 489 -17.71 -13.14 -14.51
C ASN A 489 -17.41 -12.19 -13.33
N VAL A 490 -16.14 -12.02 -12.96
CA VAL A 490 -15.73 -11.04 -11.95
C VAL A 490 -16.21 -9.64 -12.35
N PHE A 491 -15.96 -9.18 -13.59
CA PHE A 491 -16.41 -7.86 -14.05
C PHE A 491 -17.93 -7.71 -14.10
N GLN A 492 -18.66 -8.76 -14.52
CA GLN A 492 -20.12 -8.76 -14.52
C GLN A 492 -20.69 -8.63 -13.10
N ASN A 493 -20.16 -9.38 -12.15
CA ASN A 493 -20.55 -9.29 -10.75
C ASN A 493 -20.25 -7.92 -10.16
N LEU A 494 -19.06 -7.38 -10.43
CA LEU A 494 -18.66 -6.02 -9.99
C LEU A 494 -19.62 -4.94 -10.54
N ALA A 495 -20.06 -5.07 -11.78
CA ALA A 495 -20.97 -4.12 -12.42
C ALA A 495 -22.36 -4.06 -11.76
N VAL A 496 -22.81 -5.17 -11.17
CA VAL A 496 -24.11 -5.27 -10.49
C VAL A 496 -23.99 -5.34 -8.96
N GLN A 497 -22.82 -4.95 -8.43
CA GLN A 497 -22.53 -4.94 -7.00
C GLN A 497 -22.69 -6.29 -6.29
N LYS A 498 -22.34 -7.38 -6.98
CA LYS A 498 -22.31 -8.74 -6.44
C LYS A 498 -20.89 -9.21 -6.20
N LEU A 499 -20.70 -10.05 -5.19
CA LEU A 499 -19.43 -10.75 -4.97
C LEU A 499 -19.38 -12.01 -5.83
N THR A 500 -18.18 -12.37 -6.28
CA THR A 500 -17.95 -13.60 -7.04
C THR A 500 -17.88 -14.78 -6.07
N GLU A 501 -18.80 -15.73 -6.20
CA GLU A 501 -18.93 -16.88 -5.30
C GLU A 501 -18.12 -18.08 -5.79
N GLU A 502 -18.05 -18.29 -7.10
CA GLU A 502 -17.38 -19.43 -7.73
C GLU A 502 -16.19 -18.97 -8.58
N SER A 503 -15.06 -19.59 -8.38
CA SER A 503 -13.85 -19.40 -9.17
C SER A 503 -12.89 -20.54 -8.86
N ASP A 504 -12.45 -21.27 -9.88
CA ASP A 504 -11.61 -22.46 -9.75
C ASP A 504 -10.12 -22.17 -9.97
N ARG A 505 -9.79 -21.25 -10.89
CA ARG A 505 -8.42 -20.88 -11.27
C ARG A 505 -7.98 -19.58 -10.67
N MET A 506 -8.93 -18.66 -10.46
CA MET A 506 -8.67 -17.37 -9.83
C MET A 506 -8.99 -17.44 -8.33
N LEU A 507 -8.22 -16.69 -7.54
CA LEU A 507 -8.53 -16.39 -6.15
C LEU A 507 -9.29 -15.06 -6.12
N VAL A 508 -10.55 -15.07 -5.66
CA VAL A 508 -11.36 -13.85 -5.59
C VAL A 508 -11.81 -13.61 -4.15
N ALA A 509 -11.30 -12.53 -3.52
CA ALA A 509 -11.74 -12.11 -2.21
C ALA A 509 -13.06 -11.32 -2.30
N PRO A 510 -13.92 -11.39 -1.25
CA PRO A 510 -13.67 -12.01 0.06
C PRO A 510 -14.01 -13.50 0.12
N LEU A 511 -14.72 -14.08 -0.87
CA LEU A 511 -15.33 -15.38 -0.69
C LEU A 511 -14.39 -16.57 -0.95
N ARG A 512 -13.57 -16.52 -2.01
CA ARG A 512 -12.72 -17.66 -2.41
C ARG A 512 -11.23 -17.49 -2.09
N PHE A 513 -10.74 -16.28 -1.85
CA PHE A 513 -9.33 -16.03 -1.65
C PHE A 513 -8.76 -16.74 -0.41
N LYS A 514 -9.37 -16.51 0.76
CA LYS A 514 -8.91 -17.09 2.05
C LYS A 514 -9.16 -18.59 2.13
N SER A 515 -10.33 -19.06 1.68
CA SER A 515 -10.70 -20.47 1.75
C SER A 515 -9.73 -21.34 0.94
N VAL A 516 -9.43 -20.96 -0.30
CA VAL A 516 -8.50 -21.73 -1.17
C VAL A 516 -7.09 -21.76 -0.56
N LEU A 517 -6.60 -20.63 -0.01
CA LEU A 517 -5.29 -20.60 0.64
C LEU A 517 -5.23 -21.50 1.88
N LEU A 518 -6.30 -21.57 2.69
CA LEU A 518 -6.38 -22.48 3.82
C LEU A 518 -6.45 -23.94 3.36
N GLU A 519 -7.20 -24.26 2.29
CA GLU A 519 -7.24 -25.58 1.67
C GLU A 519 -5.87 -26.03 1.16
N GLU A 520 -5.07 -25.12 0.56
CA GLU A 520 -3.68 -25.41 0.16
C GLU A 520 -2.77 -25.68 1.36
N MET A 521 -2.92 -24.93 2.46
CA MET A 521 -2.20 -25.21 3.69
C MET A 521 -2.57 -26.55 4.28
N ASP A 522 -3.87 -26.92 4.31
CA ASP A 522 -4.36 -28.21 4.78
C ASP A 522 -3.81 -29.37 3.93
N ARG A 523 -3.70 -29.19 2.60
CA ARG A 523 -3.09 -30.18 1.71
C ARG A 523 -1.60 -30.44 2.06
N VAL A 524 -0.84 -29.36 2.35
CA VAL A 524 0.56 -29.46 2.75
C VAL A 524 0.70 -30.10 4.14
N ILE A 525 -0.17 -29.77 5.08
CA ILE A 525 -0.22 -30.38 6.41
C ILE A 525 -0.50 -31.89 6.30
N ALA A 526 -1.48 -32.28 5.50
CA ALA A 526 -1.80 -33.68 5.26
C ALA A 526 -0.60 -34.45 4.66
N ALA A 527 0.15 -33.84 3.74
CA ALA A 527 1.35 -34.44 3.18
C ALA A 527 2.45 -34.65 4.25
N ALA A 528 2.66 -33.70 5.16
CA ALA A 528 3.58 -33.83 6.27
C ALA A 528 3.18 -34.94 7.22
N HIS A 529 1.90 -35.08 7.58
CA HIS A 529 1.39 -36.19 8.39
C HIS A 529 1.58 -37.57 7.73
N MET A 530 1.65 -37.63 6.39
CA MET A 530 1.99 -38.86 5.66
C MET A 530 3.50 -39.10 5.56
N GLY A 531 4.32 -38.28 6.23
CA GLY A 531 5.79 -38.40 6.19
C GLY A 531 6.42 -37.95 4.85
N ARG A 532 5.68 -37.23 3.99
CA ARG A 532 6.21 -36.67 2.74
C ARG A 532 6.90 -35.33 3.00
N PRO A 533 7.96 -34.98 2.24
CA PRO A 533 8.54 -33.64 2.31
C PRO A 533 7.46 -32.60 2.01
N ALA A 534 7.26 -31.67 2.90
CA ALA A 534 6.24 -30.64 2.73
C ALA A 534 6.80 -29.27 3.16
N SER A 535 6.54 -28.25 2.36
CA SER A 535 7.03 -26.91 2.63
C SER A 535 6.15 -25.81 2.03
N MET A 536 6.26 -24.60 2.59
CA MET A 536 5.60 -23.41 2.07
C MET A 536 6.61 -22.28 1.96
N ILE A 537 6.53 -21.50 0.88
CA ILE A 537 7.26 -20.23 0.75
C ILE A 537 6.23 -19.14 0.47
N LEU A 538 6.08 -18.19 1.41
CA LEU A 538 4.99 -17.21 1.40
C LEU A 538 5.56 -15.80 1.40
N LYS A 539 5.51 -15.12 0.23
CA LYS A 539 5.91 -13.72 0.10
C LYS A 539 4.69 -12.83 0.12
N ASN A 540 4.68 -11.87 1.06
CA ASN A 540 3.62 -10.85 1.17
C ASN A 540 4.15 -9.54 1.77
N ASN A 541 3.33 -8.48 1.73
CA ASN A 541 3.72 -7.24 2.39
C ASN A 541 3.41 -7.27 3.88
N SER A 542 2.35 -7.95 4.28
CA SER A 542 1.87 -7.93 5.66
C SER A 542 1.05 -9.15 6.00
N ILE A 543 1.14 -9.60 7.25
CA ILE A 543 0.30 -10.66 7.82
C ILE A 543 -0.32 -10.21 9.14
N SER A 544 -1.65 -10.29 9.23
CA SER A 544 -2.42 -10.05 10.47
C SER A 544 -3.75 -10.82 10.52
N ASP A 545 -4.06 -11.65 9.51
CA ASP A 545 -5.25 -12.50 9.55
C ASP A 545 -5.04 -13.60 10.60
N ARG A 546 -5.97 -13.68 11.56
CA ARG A 546 -5.83 -14.57 12.72
C ARG A 546 -5.93 -16.04 12.30
N ASP A 547 -6.83 -16.37 11.40
CA ASP A 547 -7.07 -17.75 10.98
C ASP A 547 -5.87 -18.29 10.18
N ILE A 548 -5.32 -17.45 9.28
CA ILE A 548 -4.09 -17.79 8.55
C ILE A 548 -2.92 -17.99 9.53
N ILE A 549 -2.76 -17.11 10.55
CA ILE A 549 -1.70 -17.25 11.57
C ILE A 549 -1.85 -18.56 12.34
N LEU A 550 -3.06 -18.92 12.75
CA LEU A 550 -3.30 -20.19 13.46
C LEU A 550 -3.05 -21.41 12.56
N LYS A 551 -3.38 -21.32 11.27
CA LYS A 551 -3.10 -22.37 10.29
C LYS A 551 -1.59 -22.54 10.04
N LEU A 552 -0.82 -21.45 10.04
CA LEU A 552 0.65 -21.51 10.00
C LEU A 552 1.25 -22.16 11.26
N GLN A 553 0.67 -21.90 12.43
CA GLN A 553 1.06 -22.59 13.67
C GLN A 553 0.77 -24.09 13.56
N GLU A 554 -0.42 -24.47 13.10
CA GLU A 554 -0.79 -25.89 12.89
C GLU A 554 0.19 -26.58 11.94
N ALA A 555 0.50 -25.95 10.80
CA ALA A 555 1.46 -26.46 9.83
C ALA A 555 2.87 -26.61 10.43
N SER A 556 3.32 -25.64 11.21
CA SER A 556 4.61 -25.72 11.91
C SER A 556 4.63 -26.88 12.91
N CYS A 557 3.57 -27.08 13.70
CA CYS A 557 3.44 -28.20 14.63
C CYS A 557 3.38 -29.57 13.91
N ALA A 558 2.87 -29.60 12.68
CA ALA A 558 2.87 -30.81 11.82
C ALA A 558 4.24 -31.10 11.16
N GLY A 559 5.26 -30.28 11.45
CA GLY A 559 6.62 -30.44 10.89
C GLY A 559 6.82 -29.82 9.50
N VAL A 560 5.85 -29.05 8.98
CA VAL A 560 6.01 -28.34 7.70
C VAL A 560 7.03 -27.22 7.85
N ARG A 561 8.04 -27.19 6.96
CA ARG A 561 8.94 -26.05 6.85
C ARG A 561 8.23 -24.87 6.19
N ILE A 562 8.22 -23.72 6.85
CA ILE A 562 7.55 -22.51 6.38
C ILE A 562 8.55 -21.37 6.33
N ASP A 563 8.86 -20.89 5.13
CA ASP A 563 9.71 -19.73 4.90
C ASP A 563 8.83 -18.55 4.46
N MET A 564 8.84 -17.44 5.21
CA MET A 564 8.06 -16.24 4.87
C MET A 564 8.97 -15.06 4.57
N ILE A 565 8.61 -14.31 3.51
CA ILE A 565 9.22 -13.03 3.17
C ILE A 565 8.18 -11.94 3.41
N VAL A 566 8.26 -11.25 4.56
CA VAL A 566 7.28 -10.25 5.00
C VAL A 566 7.96 -8.88 5.12
N ARG A 567 7.64 -7.97 4.20
CA ARG A 567 8.25 -6.64 4.19
C ARG A 567 7.85 -5.79 5.40
N GLY A 568 6.58 -5.73 5.73
CA GLY A 568 5.98 -4.75 6.64
C GLY A 568 5.46 -5.33 7.94
N ILE A 569 4.13 -5.23 8.15
CA ILE A 569 3.45 -5.71 9.35
C ILE A 569 3.52 -7.24 9.42
N CYS A 570 3.99 -7.75 10.55
CA CYS A 570 4.02 -9.17 10.85
C CYS A 570 3.46 -9.40 12.26
N CYS A 571 2.27 -9.99 12.35
CA CYS A 571 1.59 -10.21 13.62
C CYS A 571 1.81 -11.62 14.17
N VAL A 572 2.75 -12.40 13.61
CA VAL A 572 3.14 -13.73 14.10
C VAL A 572 4.62 -13.77 14.47
N ARG A 573 4.98 -14.45 15.54
CA ARG A 573 6.37 -14.71 15.96
C ARG A 573 6.88 -15.98 15.29
N ALA A 574 8.08 -15.90 14.73
CA ALA A 574 8.80 -17.04 14.17
C ALA A 574 9.60 -17.78 15.25
N GLY A 575 9.86 -19.06 15.05
CA GLY A 575 10.82 -19.84 15.84
C GLY A 575 10.44 -20.06 17.31
N VAL A 576 9.14 -19.94 17.68
CA VAL A 576 8.68 -20.19 19.05
C VAL A 576 8.60 -21.70 19.28
N PRO A 577 9.37 -22.26 20.26
CA PRO A 577 9.42 -23.71 20.50
C PRO A 577 8.03 -24.31 20.75
N GLY A 578 7.76 -25.45 20.11
CA GLY A 578 6.49 -26.19 20.23
C GLY A 578 5.28 -25.49 19.59
N LYS A 579 5.47 -24.37 18.89
CA LYS A 579 4.38 -23.59 18.25
C LYS A 579 4.69 -23.18 16.83
N THR A 580 5.72 -22.38 16.64
CA THR A 580 6.13 -21.85 15.32
C THR A 580 7.61 -22.11 15.06
N GLU A 581 8.17 -23.18 15.60
CA GLU A 581 9.61 -23.48 15.50
C GLU A 581 10.08 -23.75 14.07
N ASN A 582 9.18 -24.26 13.20
CA ASN A 582 9.44 -24.49 11.80
C ASN A 582 9.05 -23.30 10.88
N LEU A 583 8.63 -22.18 11.48
CA LEU A 583 8.31 -20.94 10.79
C LEU A 583 9.52 -20.00 10.84
N HIS A 584 10.04 -19.65 9.67
CA HIS A 584 11.13 -18.71 9.46
C HIS A 584 10.61 -17.45 8.75
N ILE A 585 10.94 -16.27 9.27
CA ILE A 585 10.43 -15.00 8.70
C ILE A 585 11.60 -14.07 8.40
N ARG A 586 11.69 -13.66 7.13
CA ARG A 586 12.61 -12.62 6.65
C ARG A 586 11.87 -11.37 6.22
N SER A 587 12.51 -10.21 6.42
CA SER A 587 12.03 -8.92 5.93
C SER A 587 13.07 -8.32 5.00
N LEU A 588 12.67 -7.98 3.79
CA LEU A 588 13.49 -7.30 2.79
C LEU A 588 13.06 -5.85 2.69
N VAL A 589 13.98 -4.92 3.00
CA VAL A 589 13.81 -3.48 2.81
C VAL A 589 15.09 -2.96 2.18
N GLY A 590 15.00 -2.40 0.98
CA GLY A 590 16.15 -2.00 0.19
C GLY A 590 15.81 -0.93 -0.84
N ARG A 591 16.55 -0.91 -1.95
CA ARG A 591 16.40 0.04 -3.05
C ARG A 591 14.97 0.09 -3.60
N TYR A 592 14.40 -1.07 -3.88
CA TYR A 592 13.04 -1.22 -4.38
C TYR A 592 12.09 -1.60 -3.26
N LEU A 593 10.84 -1.14 -3.36
CA LEU A 593 9.81 -1.50 -2.41
C LEU A 593 9.27 -2.89 -2.76
N GLU A 594 9.55 -3.89 -1.91
CA GLU A 594 9.03 -5.25 -2.07
C GLU A 594 7.50 -5.24 -1.92
N HIS A 595 6.78 -5.43 -3.05
CA HIS A 595 5.33 -5.31 -3.10
C HIS A 595 4.62 -6.54 -3.68
N GLY A 596 5.26 -7.32 -4.53
CA GLY A 596 4.70 -8.54 -5.10
C GLY A 596 4.33 -9.58 -4.05
N ARG A 597 3.26 -10.34 -4.30
CA ARG A 597 2.83 -11.45 -3.47
C ARG A 597 2.91 -12.74 -4.27
N ILE A 598 3.58 -13.73 -3.68
CA ILE A 598 3.73 -15.08 -4.23
C ILE A 598 3.49 -16.06 -3.10
N TYR A 599 2.63 -17.04 -3.34
CA TYR A 599 2.30 -18.09 -2.38
C TYR A 599 2.60 -19.45 -3.00
N SER A 600 3.59 -20.14 -2.47
CA SER A 600 4.06 -21.45 -2.97
C SER A 600 3.82 -22.52 -1.91
N PHE A 601 3.17 -23.60 -2.33
CA PHE A 601 2.79 -24.74 -1.52
C PHE A 601 3.32 -26.03 -2.16
N PHE A 602 4.17 -26.77 -1.44
CA PHE A 602 4.75 -28.03 -1.88
C PHE A 602 4.30 -29.18 -0.99
N ASP A 603 3.71 -30.24 -1.59
CA ASP A 603 3.14 -31.39 -0.89
C ASP A 603 4.00 -32.67 -1.00
N GLY A 604 5.27 -32.53 -1.38
CA GLY A 604 6.19 -33.64 -1.61
C GLY A 604 6.13 -34.23 -3.02
N ALA A 605 5.12 -33.85 -3.82
CA ALA A 605 4.98 -34.28 -5.21
C ALA A 605 4.84 -33.10 -6.17
N HIS A 606 4.01 -32.10 -5.82
CA HIS A 606 3.69 -31.00 -6.71
C HIS A 606 3.83 -29.66 -5.99
N THR A 607 4.37 -28.68 -6.71
CA THR A 607 4.35 -27.26 -6.30
C THR A 607 3.13 -26.58 -6.91
N ARG A 608 2.29 -25.99 -6.07
CA ARG A 608 1.22 -25.06 -6.51
C ARG A 608 1.63 -23.65 -6.11
N ILE A 609 1.66 -22.76 -7.08
CA ILE A 609 2.12 -21.40 -6.87
C ILE A 609 1.08 -20.39 -7.35
N TYR A 610 0.90 -19.35 -6.56
CA TYR A 610 -0.08 -18.30 -6.80
C TYR A 610 0.58 -16.94 -6.76
N ILE A 611 0.13 -16.03 -7.60
CA ILE A 611 0.37 -14.58 -7.44
C ILE A 611 -0.95 -13.89 -7.12
N ALA A 612 -0.90 -12.81 -6.33
CA ALA A 612 -2.12 -12.16 -5.90
C ALA A 612 -1.95 -10.66 -5.62
N SER A 613 -3.05 -9.91 -5.67
CA SER A 613 -3.10 -8.50 -5.24
C SER A 613 -3.28 -8.34 -3.73
N GLY A 614 -3.79 -9.37 -3.04
CA GLY A 614 -4.10 -9.39 -1.61
C GLY A 614 -2.93 -9.80 -0.73
N ASP A 615 -2.86 -9.24 0.48
CA ASP A 615 -1.99 -9.68 1.59
C ASP A 615 -2.76 -10.58 2.57
N PHE A 616 -2.07 -11.19 3.51
CA PHE A 616 -2.66 -11.94 4.64
C PHE A 616 -3.15 -11.00 5.76
N LEU A 617 -3.93 -9.99 5.38
CA LEU A 617 -4.59 -9.06 6.29
C LEU A 617 -6.09 -9.31 6.26
N THR A 618 -6.76 -9.35 7.41
CA THR A 618 -8.22 -9.52 7.51
C THR A 618 -9.00 -8.57 6.58
N ARG A 619 -8.53 -7.32 6.43
CA ARG A 619 -9.16 -6.37 5.50
C ARG A 619 -9.01 -6.77 4.01
N ASN A 620 -7.96 -7.49 3.61
CA ASN A 620 -7.78 -7.98 2.25
C ASN A 620 -8.63 -9.25 2.02
N THR A 621 -8.67 -10.13 3.02
CA THR A 621 -9.35 -11.42 2.93
C THR A 621 -10.87 -11.32 3.11
N GLU A 622 -11.37 -10.28 3.82
CA GLU A 622 -12.78 -10.20 4.23
C GLU A 622 -13.50 -8.89 3.85
N CYS A 623 -12.77 -7.79 3.58
CA CYS A 623 -13.37 -6.47 3.39
C CYS A 623 -12.96 -5.79 2.07
N ARG A 624 -12.35 -6.53 1.14
CA ARG A 624 -11.92 -6.04 -0.16
C ARG A 624 -12.21 -7.05 -1.26
N VAL A 625 -12.32 -6.54 -2.49
CA VAL A 625 -12.20 -7.35 -3.68
C VAL A 625 -10.71 -7.39 -4.07
N GLU A 626 -10.11 -8.54 -3.91
CA GLU A 626 -8.74 -8.86 -4.34
C GLU A 626 -8.79 -9.99 -5.35
N VAL A 627 -7.79 -10.07 -6.20
CA VAL A 627 -7.65 -11.18 -7.16
C VAL A 627 -6.27 -11.80 -7.06
N GLY A 628 -6.21 -13.07 -7.35
CA GLY A 628 -4.99 -13.83 -7.57
C GLY A 628 -5.25 -14.92 -8.60
N VAL A 629 -4.20 -15.62 -9.01
CA VAL A 629 -4.29 -16.71 -9.99
C VAL A 629 -3.28 -17.79 -9.65
N ARG A 630 -3.66 -19.04 -9.87
CA ARG A 630 -2.75 -20.17 -9.86
C ARG A 630 -1.96 -20.16 -11.17
N VAL A 631 -0.62 -20.14 -11.06
CA VAL A 631 0.27 -20.22 -12.23
C VAL A 631 0.52 -21.70 -12.49
N GLU A 632 0.14 -22.17 -13.67
CA GLU A 632 0.22 -23.59 -14.04
C GLU A 632 1.33 -23.90 -15.06
N ASP A 633 1.76 -22.88 -15.84
CA ASP A 633 2.87 -23.03 -16.77
C ASP A 633 4.16 -23.44 -16.01
N PRO A 634 4.76 -24.62 -16.32
CA PRO A 634 5.92 -25.14 -15.59
C PRO A 634 7.14 -24.21 -15.64
N VAL A 635 7.31 -23.45 -16.73
CA VAL A 635 8.41 -22.49 -16.89
C VAL A 635 8.22 -21.33 -15.93
N LEU A 636 7.00 -20.80 -15.84
CA LEU A 636 6.68 -19.71 -14.92
C LEU A 636 6.65 -20.15 -13.46
N VAL A 637 6.19 -21.37 -13.16
CA VAL A 637 6.29 -21.97 -11.81
C VAL A 637 7.75 -22.05 -11.37
N ARG A 638 8.64 -22.49 -12.24
CA ARG A 638 10.08 -22.52 -11.95
C ARG A 638 10.64 -21.12 -11.76
N LYS A 639 10.35 -20.19 -12.66
CA LYS A 639 10.77 -18.77 -12.56
C LYS A 639 10.37 -18.15 -11.22
N LEU A 640 9.11 -18.31 -10.79
CA LEU A 640 8.63 -17.80 -9.50
C LEU A 640 9.31 -18.48 -8.31
N THR A 641 9.59 -19.79 -8.43
CA THR A 641 10.35 -20.53 -7.40
C THR A 641 11.78 -19.99 -7.28
N ASP A 642 12.46 -19.76 -8.40
CA ASP A 642 13.83 -19.22 -8.42
C ASP A 642 13.88 -17.80 -7.84
N ILE A 643 12.88 -16.96 -8.12
CA ILE A 643 12.73 -15.63 -7.52
C ILE A 643 12.62 -15.74 -5.99
N LEU A 644 11.76 -16.62 -5.48
CA LEU A 644 11.60 -16.83 -4.04
C LEU A 644 12.90 -17.35 -3.40
N GLN A 645 13.58 -18.31 -4.03
CA GLN A 645 14.86 -18.83 -3.55
C GLN A 645 15.96 -17.78 -3.55
N LEU A 646 16.02 -16.91 -4.57
CA LEU A 646 16.96 -15.79 -4.59
C LEU A 646 16.73 -14.84 -3.43
N GLN A 647 15.46 -14.52 -3.13
CA GLN A 647 15.11 -13.63 -2.01
C GLN A 647 15.36 -14.27 -0.63
N LEU A 648 15.17 -15.59 -0.48
CA LEU A 648 15.51 -16.31 0.75
C LEU A 648 17.03 -16.40 0.99
N ARG A 649 17.86 -16.25 -0.03
CA ARG A 649 19.32 -16.20 0.11
C ARG A 649 19.89 -14.79 0.29
N ASP A 650 19.06 -13.73 0.27
CA ASP A 650 19.55 -12.37 0.49
C ASP A 650 20.24 -12.25 1.86
N ASN A 651 21.53 -11.90 1.87
CA ASN A 651 22.34 -11.65 3.07
C ASN A 651 22.86 -10.21 3.14
N VAL A 652 22.40 -9.33 2.21
CA VAL A 652 22.76 -7.91 2.16
C VAL A 652 21.65 -7.05 2.77
N ASN A 653 20.40 -7.26 2.37
CA ASN A 653 19.26 -6.44 2.79
C ASN A 653 18.37 -7.14 3.82
N ALA A 654 18.42 -8.47 3.90
CA ALA A 654 17.53 -9.25 4.75
C ALA A 654 17.73 -9.01 6.24
N ARG A 655 16.62 -9.07 6.97
CA ARG A 655 16.58 -9.19 8.43
C ARG A 655 15.69 -10.36 8.79
N GLU A 656 16.18 -11.20 9.71
CA GLU A 656 15.44 -12.36 10.24
C GLU A 656 14.74 -12.01 11.55
N MET A 657 13.53 -12.52 11.70
CA MET A 657 12.78 -12.42 12.95
C MET A 657 13.28 -13.47 13.95
N ARG A 658 13.48 -13.03 15.19
CA ARG A 658 13.80 -13.88 16.36
C ARG A 658 12.51 -14.30 17.09
N PRO A 659 12.56 -15.33 17.96
CA PRO A 659 11.40 -15.79 18.73
C PRO A 659 10.76 -14.71 19.62
N ASP A 660 11.51 -13.68 20.03
CA ASP A 660 10.99 -12.52 20.76
C ASP A 660 10.23 -11.52 19.87
N GLY A 661 10.21 -11.74 18.55
CA GLY A 661 9.61 -10.84 17.55
C GLY A 661 10.51 -9.70 17.07
N SER A 662 11.72 -9.59 17.61
CA SER A 662 12.73 -8.62 17.13
C SER A 662 13.34 -9.07 15.79
N TYR A 663 13.89 -8.11 15.03
CA TYR A 663 14.55 -8.39 13.75
C TYR A 663 16.06 -8.13 13.83
N GLN A 664 16.85 -9.09 13.38
CA GLN A 664 18.29 -8.98 13.27
C GLN A 664 18.70 -8.96 11.79
N LYS A 665 19.65 -8.07 11.41
CA LYS A 665 20.24 -8.07 10.08
C LYS A 665 21.01 -9.37 9.86
N VAL A 666 20.73 -10.05 8.74
CA VAL A 666 21.49 -11.21 8.30
C VAL A 666 22.92 -10.78 8.03
N LYS A 667 23.87 -11.56 8.52
CA LYS A 667 25.29 -11.34 8.26
C LYS A 667 25.81 -12.55 7.45
N PRO A 668 26.48 -12.31 6.32
CA PRO A 668 27.10 -13.40 5.60
C PRO A 668 28.13 -14.10 6.50
N ALA A 669 28.25 -15.42 6.36
CA ALA A 669 29.32 -16.16 6.99
C ALA A 669 30.67 -15.79 6.37
N GLU A 670 31.77 -16.10 7.06
CA GLU A 670 33.11 -15.84 6.52
C GLU A 670 33.32 -16.64 5.23
N GLY A 671 33.65 -15.95 4.13
CA GLY A 671 33.80 -16.55 2.79
C GLY A 671 32.50 -16.78 2.02
N GLU A 672 31.33 -16.45 2.62
CA GLU A 672 30.06 -16.55 1.90
C GLU A 672 29.90 -15.39 0.90
N ALA A 673 29.43 -15.70 -0.30
CA ALA A 673 29.17 -14.69 -1.33
C ALA A 673 28.05 -13.73 -0.89
N LEU A 674 28.24 -12.44 -1.20
CA LEU A 674 27.20 -11.42 -0.96
C LEU A 674 26.06 -11.60 -1.97
N VAL A 675 24.87 -11.85 -1.49
CA VAL A 675 23.65 -11.97 -2.29
C VAL A 675 22.73 -10.80 -1.98
N ASN A 676 22.64 -9.86 -2.92
CA ASN A 676 21.63 -8.81 -2.95
C ASN A 676 20.52 -9.26 -3.90
N SER A 677 19.41 -9.75 -3.37
CA SER A 677 18.34 -10.32 -4.19
C SER A 677 17.75 -9.31 -5.18
N GLN A 678 17.62 -8.04 -4.81
CA GLN A 678 17.09 -7.01 -5.69
C GLN A 678 18.00 -6.74 -6.90
N MET A 679 19.31 -6.82 -6.74
CA MET A 679 20.24 -6.67 -7.87
C MET A 679 20.40 -7.99 -8.64
N GLY A 680 20.36 -9.12 -7.96
CA GLY A 680 20.41 -10.46 -8.57
C GLY A 680 19.24 -10.72 -9.52
N MET A 681 18.09 -10.07 -9.34
CA MET A 681 16.95 -10.17 -10.26
C MET A 681 17.28 -9.72 -11.70
N TYR A 682 18.17 -8.73 -11.88
CA TYR A 682 18.59 -8.33 -13.23
C TYR A 682 19.34 -9.45 -13.95
N GLU A 683 20.21 -10.19 -13.26
CA GLU A 683 20.88 -11.35 -13.80
C GLU A 683 19.92 -12.52 -14.02
N LEU A 684 18.99 -12.70 -13.09
CA LEU A 684 17.98 -13.74 -13.16
C LEU A 684 17.10 -13.59 -14.41
N LEU A 685 16.74 -12.37 -14.80
CA LEU A 685 15.79 -12.08 -15.87
C LEU A 685 16.43 -11.63 -17.19
N LYS A 686 17.78 -11.57 -17.29
CA LYS A 686 18.45 -10.97 -18.46
C LYS A 686 18.15 -11.65 -19.80
N ASN A 687 17.84 -12.93 -19.78
CA ASN A 687 17.56 -13.73 -20.97
C ASN A 687 16.06 -13.92 -21.25
N ASP A 688 15.19 -13.33 -20.43
CA ASP A 688 13.74 -13.54 -20.45
C ASP A 688 13.08 -13.08 -21.77
N TRP A 689 13.72 -12.12 -22.48
CA TRP A 689 13.23 -11.58 -23.75
C TRP A 689 13.81 -12.29 -24.99
N THR A 690 14.85 -13.13 -24.85
CA THR A 690 15.65 -13.61 -25.97
C THR A 690 15.55 -15.09 -26.25
N GLN A 691 14.95 -15.89 -25.33
CA GLN A 691 14.85 -17.34 -25.52
C GLN A 691 13.55 -17.92 -24.92
N PRO A 692 12.79 -18.69 -25.69
CA PRO A 692 11.76 -19.60 -25.17
C PRO A 692 12.35 -20.88 -24.53
N GLU A 693 13.69 -20.98 -24.36
CA GLU A 693 14.32 -22.14 -23.73
C GLU A 693 14.25 -22.11 -22.20
N PRO A 694 14.22 -23.31 -21.58
CA PRO A 694 14.00 -23.42 -20.16
C PRO A 694 15.08 -22.64 -19.40
N TRP A 695 14.61 -21.77 -18.53
CA TRP A 695 15.34 -21.02 -17.55
C TRP A 695 16.45 -21.85 -16.87
N ARG A 696 17.68 -21.40 -16.94
CA ARG A 696 18.81 -21.99 -16.22
C ARG A 696 19.43 -20.95 -15.28
N LEU A 697 19.43 -21.25 -13.98
CA LEU A 697 20.31 -20.54 -13.05
C LEU A 697 21.75 -20.65 -13.57
N SER A 698 22.48 -19.51 -13.58
CA SER A 698 23.93 -19.57 -13.84
C SER A 698 24.60 -20.53 -12.84
N ALA A 699 25.65 -21.20 -13.24
CA ALA A 699 26.35 -22.22 -12.42
C ALA A 699 26.71 -21.73 -10.99
N ALA A 700 26.90 -20.40 -10.79
CA ALA A 700 27.14 -19.81 -9.48
C ALA A 700 25.95 -19.91 -8.50
N VAL A 701 24.75 -20.27 -8.98
CA VAL A 701 23.54 -20.45 -8.18
C VAL A 701 23.25 -21.94 -7.93
N GLN A 702 23.91 -22.86 -8.65
CA GLN A 702 23.66 -24.30 -8.59
C GLN A 702 24.40 -25.05 -7.49
N GLU A 703 25.42 -24.47 -6.86
CA GLU A 703 26.16 -25.16 -5.79
C GLU A 703 25.61 -24.86 -4.40
N LYS A 704 24.79 -25.73 -3.90
CA LYS A 704 24.64 -26.41 -2.61
C LYS A 704 23.16 -26.69 -2.30
N GLN A 705 22.69 -27.82 -2.85
CA GLN A 705 21.72 -28.58 -2.07
C GLN A 705 22.49 -29.21 -0.89
N PRO A 706 22.03 -29.13 0.35
CA PRO A 706 22.64 -29.91 1.42
C PRO A 706 22.42 -31.40 1.10
N GLU A 707 23.51 -32.13 0.96
CA GLU A 707 23.45 -33.59 0.95
C GLU A 707 22.74 -34.08 2.21
N PRO A 708 21.86 -35.08 2.12
CA PRO A 708 21.26 -35.68 3.29
C PRO A 708 22.39 -36.28 4.14
N SER A 709 22.53 -35.85 5.37
CA SER A 709 23.45 -36.40 6.36
C SER A 709 23.22 -37.91 6.48
N ALA A 710 24.11 -38.71 5.94
CA ALA A 710 24.21 -40.12 6.14
C ALA A 710 24.76 -40.38 7.55
N GLU A 711 23.90 -40.43 8.54
CA GLU A 711 24.16 -41.11 9.81
C GLU A 711 22.85 -41.41 10.52
N ALA A 712 22.18 -42.49 10.12
CA ALA A 712 21.27 -43.23 10.96
C ALA A 712 21.43 -44.72 10.65
N ALA A 713 21.87 -45.42 11.64
CA ALA A 713 22.27 -46.81 11.65
C ALA A 713 21.26 -47.78 10.98
N LYS A 714 21.81 -48.71 10.22
CA LYS A 714 21.11 -49.89 9.70
C LYS A 714 20.63 -50.76 10.87
N PRO A 715 19.39 -51.26 10.88
CA PRO A 715 19.03 -52.48 11.61
C PRO A 715 19.24 -53.72 10.72
N GLU A 716 19.82 -54.78 11.30
CA GLU A 716 20.05 -56.09 10.72
C GLU A 716 18.73 -56.77 10.28
N PRO A 717 18.81 -57.74 9.33
CA PRO A 717 17.60 -58.37 8.81
C PRO A 717 17.15 -59.55 9.71
N ALA A 718 15.92 -59.51 10.17
CA ALA A 718 15.24 -60.63 10.80
C ALA A 718 14.64 -61.55 9.75
N LYS A 719 14.83 -62.85 10.01
CA LYS A 719 14.55 -64.00 9.17
C LYS A 719 13.04 -64.14 8.84
N THR A 720 12.80 -64.43 7.59
CA THR A 720 11.55 -64.94 7.03
C THR A 720 11.08 -66.26 7.65
N GLU A 721 9.85 -66.32 8.17
CA GLU A 721 9.05 -67.52 8.24
C GLU A 721 7.76 -67.34 7.44
N ALA A 722 7.55 -68.33 6.52
CA ALA A 722 6.42 -68.41 5.62
C ALA A 722 5.23 -69.07 6.31
N VAL A 723 4.02 -68.55 6.13
CA VAL A 723 2.76 -69.25 6.36
C VAL A 723 1.75 -68.86 5.25
N PRO A 724 0.80 -69.76 4.89
CA PRO A 724 0.46 -70.02 3.49
C PRO A 724 -0.87 -69.31 3.03
N ALA A 725 -1.07 -69.39 1.73
CA ALA A 725 -2.21 -68.96 0.98
C ALA A 725 -3.53 -69.47 1.45
N ALA A 726 -4.55 -68.62 1.53
CA ALA A 726 -5.99 -68.97 1.59
C ALA A 726 -6.81 -68.10 0.58
N LYS A 727 -7.22 -68.87 -0.41
CA LYS A 727 -8.47 -68.77 -1.25
C LYS A 727 -9.27 -67.48 -1.40
N GLN A 728 -9.39 -67.15 -2.67
CA GLN A 728 -10.41 -66.32 -3.32
C GLN A 728 -11.83 -66.76 -2.90
N ALA A 729 -12.72 -65.82 -2.66
CA ALA A 729 -14.15 -65.95 -2.71
C ALA A 729 -14.73 -64.86 -3.61
N GLU A 730 -15.23 -65.29 -4.74
CA GLU A 730 -16.15 -64.50 -5.62
C GLU A 730 -17.39 -64.12 -4.87
N VAL A 731 -17.82 -62.87 -5.01
CA VAL A 731 -19.22 -62.50 -4.76
C VAL A 731 -19.71 -61.65 -5.92
N SER A 732 -20.72 -62.19 -6.53
CA SER A 732 -21.53 -61.79 -7.68
C SER A 732 -22.23 -60.45 -7.51
N HIS A 733 -22.34 -59.76 -8.66
CA HIS A 733 -23.28 -58.66 -8.89
C HIS A 733 -24.76 -59.12 -8.85
N PRO A 734 -25.70 -58.23 -8.50
CA PRO A 734 -27.00 -58.26 -9.11
C PRO A 734 -27.31 -57.04 -10.00
N GLU A 735 -28.02 -57.35 -11.06
CA GLU A 735 -28.54 -56.52 -12.14
C GLU A 735 -29.52 -55.44 -11.73
N SER A 736 -29.49 -54.41 -12.54
CA SER A 736 -30.51 -53.47 -13.02
C SER A 736 -31.91 -53.50 -12.41
N ALA A 737 -32.38 -52.31 -12.04
CA ALA A 737 -33.80 -51.96 -12.12
C ALA A 737 -33.94 -50.54 -12.68
N ALA A 738 -34.88 -50.42 -13.59
CA ALA A 738 -35.16 -49.35 -14.52
C ALA A 738 -35.59 -48.01 -13.87
N ALA A 739 -35.29 -46.91 -14.53
CA ALA A 739 -35.84 -45.56 -14.32
C ALA A 739 -37.32 -45.48 -14.80
N PRO A 740 -38.13 -44.60 -14.17
CA PRO A 740 -39.31 -44.11 -14.85
C PRO A 740 -39.05 -42.69 -15.41
N GLU A 741 -39.54 -42.55 -16.62
CA GLU A 741 -39.67 -41.26 -17.35
C GLU A 741 -40.51 -40.28 -16.55
N SER A 742 -40.13 -39.03 -16.57
CA SER A 742 -40.98 -37.87 -16.25
C SER A 742 -40.76 -36.77 -17.28
N GLY A 743 -41.63 -36.78 -18.27
CA GLY A 743 -41.98 -35.60 -19.05
C GLY A 743 -42.78 -34.63 -18.17
N ASP A 744 -42.93 -33.42 -18.68
CA ASP A 744 -43.70 -32.28 -18.18
C ASP A 744 -43.11 -31.43 -17.04
N ARG A 745 -42.18 -30.55 -17.47
CA ARG A 745 -41.96 -29.27 -16.77
C ARG A 745 -41.65 -28.07 -17.70
N PHE A 746 -41.73 -28.25 -19.01
CA PHE A 746 -41.47 -27.15 -19.95
C PHE A 746 -42.73 -26.37 -20.39
N ASP A 747 -43.91 -26.93 -20.27
CA ASP A 747 -45.17 -26.32 -20.73
C ASP A 747 -45.79 -25.31 -19.74
N GLN A 748 -45.35 -25.24 -18.52
CA GLN A 748 -45.90 -24.27 -17.55
C GLN A 748 -45.21 -22.89 -17.57
N LEU A 749 -44.03 -22.74 -18.21
CA LEU A 749 -43.35 -21.47 -18.35
C LEU A 749 -43.79 -20.67 -19.59
N GLU A 750 -44.29 -21.30 -20.63
CA GLU A 750 -44.79 -20.58 -21.83
C GLU A 750 -46.17 -19.95 -21.62
N GLN A 751 -46.99 -20.46 -20.72
CA GLN A 751 -48.32 -19.87 -20.43
C GLN A 751 -48.26 -18.63 -19.54
N MET A 752 -47.19 -18.36 -18.80
CA MET A 752 -47.05 -17.14 -17.98
C MET A 752 -46.51 -15.93 -18.75
N VAL A 753 -45.89 -16.10 -19.91
CA VAL A 753 -45.31 -14.99 -20.70
C VAL A 753 -46.35 -14.38 -21.68
N ASN A 754 -47.41 -15.07 -22.03
CA ASN A 754 -48.39 -14.61 -23.05
C ASN A 754 -49.58 -13.80 -22.49
N HIS A 755 -49.64 -13.52 -21.18
CA HIS A 755 -50.78 -12.78 -20.59
C HIS A 755 -50.49 -11.28 -20.25
N LYS A 756 -49.35 -10.75 -20.70
CA LYS A 756 -48.99 -9.30 -20.47
C LYS A 756 -48.75 -8.48 -21.75
N LYS A 757 -49.39 -8.86 -22.85
CA LYS A 757 -49.47 -8.00 -24.04
C LYS A 757 -50.95 -7.81 -24.46
N ARG A 758 -51.60 -6.81 -23.86
CA ARG A 758 -52.76 -6.07 -24.42
C ARG A 758 -53.23 -5.06 -23.38
N THR A 759 -52.77 -3.81 -23.53
CA THR A 759 -53.60 -2.60 -23.39
C THR A 759 -52.66 -1.36 -23.59
N GLU A 760 -52.65 -0.87 -24.79
CA GLU A 760 -52.21 0.51 -25.08
C GLU A 760 -53.42 1.43 -24.85
N PRO A 761 -53.27 2.63 -24.24
CA PRO A 761 -54.24 3.71 -24.33
C PRO A 761 -53.92 4.64 -25.50
N GLN A 762 -54.96 4.95 -26.24
CA GLN A 762 -55.01 5.85 -27.40
C GLN A 762 -54.59 7.29 -27.04
N LEU A 763 -53.88 7.89 -27.98
CA LEU A 763 -53.58 9.33 -28.04
C LEU A 763 -54.83 10.13 -28.35
N ALA A 764 -55.09 11.23 -27.56
CA ALA A 764 -56.04 12.27 -27.87
C ALA A 764 -55.29 13.54 -28.40
N PRO A 765 -55.93 14.42 -29.21
CA PRO A 765 -55.26 15.31 -30.14
C PRO A 765 -54.79 16.65 -29.49
N ALA A 766 -53.83 17.27 -30.19
CA ALA A 766 -53.10 18.48 -29.83
C ALA A 766 -54.00 19.71 -29.55
N ALA A 767 -53.71 20.45 -28.50
CA ALA A 767 -54.23 21.79 -28.23
C ALA A 767 -53.19 22.88 -28.52
N LYS A 768 -53.63 24.04 -28.99
CA LYS A 768 -52.89 25.20 -29.51
C LYS A 768 -52.00 25.90 -28.43
N PRO A 769 -50.96 26.67 -28.85
CA PRO A 769 -50.02 27.30 -27.92
C PRO A 769 -50.57 28.55 -27.24
N ILE A 770 -50.34 28.64 -25.92
CA ILE A 770 -50.60 29.81 -25.09
C ILE A 770 -49.29 30.58 -24.86
N LYS A 771 -49.34 31.90 -24.99
CA LYS A 771 -48.19 32.81 -24.78
C LYS A 771 -47.65 32.77 -23.36
N PRO A 772 -46.33 33.03 -23.14
CA PRO A 772 -45.71 32.94 -21.83
C PRO A 772 -46.10 34.13 -20.91
N VAL A 773 -46.54 33.78 -19.68
CA VAL A 773 -46.59 34.72 -18.57
C VAL A 773 -45.29 34.62 -17.79
N VAL A 774 -44.59 35.76 -17.68
CA VAL A 774 -43.37 35.85 -16.88
C VAL A 774 -43.79 35.84 -15.38
N VAL A 775 -43.47 34.76 -14.67
CA VAL A 775 -43.55 34.73 -13.20
C VAL A 775 -42.10 34.67 -12.70
N GLU A 776 -41.70 35.71 -11.98
CA GLU A 776 -40.42 35.72 -11.26
C GLU A 776 -40.41 34.60 -10.22
N THR A 777 -39.59 33.58 -10.43
CA THR A 777 -39.32 32.54 -9.41
C THR A 777 -38.19 33.01 -8.50
N PRO A 778 -38.31 32.87 -7.15
CA PRO A 778 -37.19 33.12 -6.26
C PRO A 778 -36.09 32.09 -6.47
N ALA A 779 -34.84 32.54 -6.45
CA ALA A 779 -33.64 31.73 -6.69
C ALA A 779 -33.62 30.46 -5.79
N PRO A 780 -33.22 29.30 -6.34
CA PRO A 780 -33.18 28.07 -5.56
C PRO A 780 -32.11 28.18 -4.46
N ARG A 781 -32.51 28.06 -3.21
CA ARG A 781 -31.58 27.81 -2.10
C ARG A 781 -30.84 26.53 -2.39
N SER A 782 -29.51 26.60 -2.50
CA SER A 782 -28.66 25.50 -2.86
C SER A 782 -28.96 24.26 -2.00
N ARG A 783 -29.17 23.12 -2.63
CA ARG A 783 -29.35 21.80 -1.99
C ARG A 783 -28.24 21.51 -0.96
N LEU A 784 -27.05 22.07 -1.17
CA LEU A 784 -25.89 22.00 -0.25
C LEU A 784 -26.22 22.50 1.18
N LYS A 785 -27.11 23.49 1.31
CA LYS A 785 -27.49 24.05 2.61
C LYS A 785 -28.37 23.07 3.41
N ARG A 786 -29.20 22.26 2.76
CA ARG A 786 -29.98 21.19 3.41
C ARG A 786 -29.13 20.06 3.94
N ILE A 787 -28.06 19.69 3.22
CA ILE A 787 -27.08 18.68 3.67
C ILE A 787 -26.33 19.21 4.92
N LEU A 788 -25.93 20.47 4.93
CA LEU A 788 -25.24 21.09 6.04
C LEU A 788 -26.14 21.24 7.28
N ASP A 789 -27.43 21.49 7.10
CA ASP A 789 -28.40 21.63 8.20
C ASP A 789 -28.79 20.26 8.81
N PHE A 790 -28.83 19.19 8.01
CA PHE A 790 -29.06 17.82 8.49
C PHE A 790 -27.96 17.33 9.44
N PHE A 791 -26.71 17.73 9.17
CA PHE A 791 -25.58 17.38 10.03
C PHE A 791 -25.38 18.31 11.24
N ARG A 792 -26.07 19.46 11.30
CA ARG A 792 -26.05 20.33 12.47
C ARG A 792 -27.02 19.90 13.58
N LEU A 793 -28.03 19.09 13.28
CA LEU A 793 -29.07 18.65 14.23
C LEU A 793 -28.71 17.39 15.02
N ARG A 794 -27.49 16.83 14.84
CA ARG A 794 -26.99 15.70 15.63
C ARG A 794 -25.66 16.03 16.33
N ARG A 795 -25.61 17.16 17.03
CA ARG A 795 -24.63 17.39 18.10
C ARG A 795 -25.24 17.12 19.47
#